data_8f6a266ac09b19b647181026f08c0567
#
_entry.id   8f6a266ac09b19b647181026f08c0567
#
_cell.length_a   1.000
_cell.length_b   1.000
_cell.length_c   1.000
_cell.angle_alpha   90.00
_cell.angle_beta   90.00
_cell.angle_gamma   90.00
#
_symmetry.space_group_name_H-M   'P 1'
#
loop_
_entity.id
_entity.type
_entity.pdbx_description
1 polymer ?
#
loop_
_entity_poly.entity_id
_entity_poly.type
_entity_poly.pdbx_seq_one_letter_code
_entity_poly.pdbx_strand_id
1 'polypeptide(L)'
;VKESLNPTSLDLKTIFPFKLDDFQQSAIAALAAGKSVVVCAPTGSGKTLIGEYAIYRALERGKRVFYTTPLKALSNQKFRDFQEKFGRTPTDGDEDSPLLFAEVGLITGDVVINPSALIVVMTTEIFRNMLYQTPIGEVGTSLENVETLVLDECHYISDRGRGTVWEESIIYCPPSIQLVALSATIGNPGELTDWINWVRQLRQPSDNKQTSSCELINSDFRPVPLRFYFANKEGLFPLLDPKQSKVNPKLHSKVGHGKPRRLKREDCPTIASIVTTLRDKDMLPAIYVIFSRKGCDQAIRELKNLNLVNPEEARAIYYRLLIFFLEDNPNLQELALSFFAVENPPLHQKLLAFFANNPQSEDQLLSLLTADPETKNQLFEFLASASQLVRADQVEPLTRGCGVHHAGILPLWKELVEQLFEAGLIKVVFATATLSAGINMPARTTVISALSKRTDDGHSMLTPSEFVQIAGRAGRRGMDAVGHVVTVQTPFEGAKEAAFLATAQPEPLQSCFAPSYGMVLNLLQKHSLEETKDLLERSFAEYLARLKLSPERQQITALTTELAKLDMELAGIEREQVFSYEKLRERLREEERLYKILASQSEAQKRQEIHLKLPNIPVGTILHLKGKHIKVPVPVPAIFVNTLHGAGQVRTLVCLGSDNRWY
;
A
#
# COMPACT_ATOMS: atom_id res chain seq x y z
N VAL A 1 27.88 3.64 -45.41
CA VAL A 1 28.69 2.68 -44.66
C VAL A 1 28.48 3.01 -43.19
N LYS A 2 27.59 2.24 -42.52
CA LYS A 2 27.37 2.35 -41.07
C LYS A 2 28.47 1.53 -40.40
N GLU A 3 29.43 2.20 -39.79
CA GLU A 3 30.31 1.60 -38.82
C GLU A 3 29.50 1.04 -37.65
N SER A 4 29.70 -0.21 -37.34
CA SER A 4 29.15 -0.88 -36.16
C SER A 4 29.74 -0.22 -34.90
N LEU A 5 28.98 0.65 -34.30
CA LEU A 5 29.29 1.14 -32.95
C LEU A 5 29.16 -0.05 -31.98
N ASN A 6 30.28 -0.44 -31.38
CA ASN A 6 30.28 -1.30 -30.20
C ASN A 6 29.33 -0.74 -29.16
N PRO A 7 28.57 -1.55 -28.39
CA PRO A 7 27.70 -1.05 -27.35
C PRO A 7 28.57 -0.42 -26.25
N THR A 8 28.78 0.89 -26.35
CA THR A 8 29.34 1.69 -25.28
C THR A 8 28.34 1.66 -24.12
N SER A 9 28.76 1.13 -22.99
CA SER A 9 27.94 1.17 -21.76
C SER A 9 27.61 2.62 -21.44
N LEU A 10 26.31 2.94 -21.33
CA LEU A 10 25.83 4.24 -20.85
C LEU A 10 26.66 4.69 -19.63
N ASP A 11 27.34 5.84 -19.74
CA ASP A 11 28.09 6.35 -18.59
C ASP A 11 27.09 6.93 -17.56
N LEU A 12 26.89 6.16 -16.50
CA LEU A 12 25.98 6.51 -15.42
C LEU A 12 26.32 7.85 -14.75
N LYS A 13 27.58 8.27 -14.76
CA LYS A 13 27.99 9.54 -14.15
C LYS A 13 27.56 10.74 -14.99
N THR A 14 27.51 10.55 -16.30
CA THR A 14 27.02 11.56 -17.23
C THR A 14 25.51 11.73 -17.17
N ILE A 15 24.77 10.59 -17.08
CA ILE A 15 23.30 10.60 -17.03
C ILE A 15 22.82 11.09 -15.66
N PHE A 16 23.48 10.66 -14.58
CA PHE A 16 23.14 10.98 -13.19
C PHE A 16 24.36 11.62 -12.50
N PRO A 17 24.50 12.96 -12.55
CA PRO A 17 25.66 13.67 -12.01
C PRO A 17 25.67 13.75 -10.47
N PHE A 18 25.15 12.72 -9.80
CA PHE A 18 25.10 12.58 -8.35
C PHE A 18 25.30 11.11 -7.94
N LYS A 19 25.59 10.91 -6.66
CA LYS A 19 25.78 9.56 -6.13
C LYS A 19 24.45 8.79 -6.08
N LEU A 20 24.40 7.66 -6.76
CA LEU A 20 23.27 6.73 -6.70
C LEU A 20 23.25 5.97 -5.37
N ASP A 21 22.05 5.73 -4.85
CA ASP A 21 21.84 4.87 -3.69
C ASP A 21 22.04 3.39 -4.07
N ASP A 22 22.37 2.54 -3.10
CA ASP A 22 22.71 1.13 -3.33
C ASP A 22 21.59 0.35 -4.05
N PHE A 23 20.33 0.60 -3.67
CA PHE A 23 19.19 -0.04 -4.32
C PHE A 23 19.00 0.41 -5.77
N GLN A 24 19.30 1.69 -6.09
CA GLN A 24 19.27 2.22 -7.44
C GLN A 24 20.35 1.57 -8.30
N GLN A 25 21.56 1.44 -7.77
CA GLN A 25 22.66 0.74 -8.45
C GLN A 25 22.32 -0.73 -8.73
N SER A 26 21.76 -1.43 -7.75
CA SER A 26 21.33 -2.83 -7.88
C SER A 26 20.24 -2.99 -8.94
N ALA A 27 19.23 -2.11 -8.95
CA ALA A 27 18.16 -2.12 -9.95
C ALA A 27 18.69 -1.85 -11.36
N ILE A 28 19.59 -0.86 -11.51
CA ILE A 28 20.24 -0.53 -12.78
C ILE A 28 21.06 -1.73 -13.29
N ALA A 29 21.83 -2.37 -12.42
CA ALA A 29 22.63 -3.55 -12.79
C ALA A 29 21.75 -4.72 -13.25
N ALA A 30 20.62 -4.98 -12.58
CA ALA A 30 19.67 -6.01 -12.99
C ALA A 30 19.04 -5.69 -14.36
N LEU A 31 18.63 -4.44 -14.58
CA LEU A 31 18.08 -3.98 -15.86
C LEU A 31 19.11 -4.06 -16.98
N ALA A 32 20.37 -3.68 -16.73
CA ALA A 32 21.46 -3.79 -17.70
C ALA A 32 21.71 -5.25 -18.10
N ALA A 33 21.56 -6.18 -17.16
CA ALA A 33 21.65 -7.63 -17.40
C ALA A 33 20.42 -8.21 -18.13
N GLY A 34 19.44 -7.40 -18.53
CA GLY A 34 18.22 -7.83 -19.23
C GLY A 34 17.14 -8.41 -18.33
N LYS A 35 17.30 -8.37 -17.01
CA LYS A 35 16.29 -8.85 -16.05
C LYS A 35 15.18 -7.83 -15.85
N SER A 36 13.97 -8.28 -15.60
CA SER A 36 12.91 -7.45 -15.05
C SER A 36 13.17 -7.16 -13.57
N VAL A 37 12.57 -6.10 -13.02
CA VAL A 37 12.77 -5.75 -11.61
C VAL A 37 11.44 -5.39 -10.93
N VAL A 38 11.29 -5.80 -9.68
CA VAL A 38 10.34 -5.26 -8.72
C VAL A 38 11.11 -4.44 -7.72
N VAL A 39 10.86 -3.15 -7.67
CA VAL A 39 11.55 -2.22 -6.78
C VAL A 39 10.59 -1.77 -5.69
N CYS A 40 10.83 -2.22 -4.47
CA CYS A 40 10.08 -1.82 -3.28
C CYS A 40 10.95 -0.89 -2.42
N ALA A 41 10.56 0.38 -2.33
CA ALA A 41 11.28 1.36 -1.52
C ALA A 41 10.34 2.47 -1.04
N PRO A 42 10.66 3.16 0.07
CA PRO A 42 9.82 4.22 0.61
C PRO A 42 9.49 5.32 -0.40
N THR A 43 8.36 5.99 -0.21
CA THR A 43 8.02 7.19 -1.00
C THR A 43 9.07 8.27 -0.77
N GLY A 44 9.52 8.94 -1.86
CA GLY A 44 10.60 9.94 -1.79
C GLY A 44 12.02 9.37 -1.79
N SER A 45 12.21 8.05 -1.96
CA SER A 45 13.54 7.43 -2.09
C SER A 45 14.19 7.64 -3.48
N GLY A 46 13.45 8.12 -4.48
CA GLY A 46 13.97 8.31 -5.84
C GLY A 46 13.83 7.10 -6.75
N LYS A 47 12.76 6.29 -6.59
CA LYS A 47 12.44 5.15 -7.47
C LYS A 47 12.29 5.50 -8.94
N THR A 48 11.77 6.70 -9.23
CA THR A 48 11.55 7.20 -10.60
C THR A 48 12.82 7.15 -11.46
N LEU A 49 14.00 7.37 -10.85
CA LEU A 49 15.30 7.30 -11.52
C LEU A 49 15.53 5.96 -12.22
N ILE A 50 15.01 4.87 -11.67
CA ILE A 50 15.15 3.53 -12.27
C ILE A 50 14.32 3.45 -13.56
N GLY A 51 13.12 4.06 -13.57
CA GLY A 51 12.33 4.21 -14.79
C GLY A 51 13.01 5.13 -15.82
N GLU A 52 13.65 6.21 -15.39
CA GLU A 52 14.44 7.08 -16.26
C GLU A 52 15.65 6.35 -16.87
N TYR A 53 16.34 5.54 -16.09
CA TYR A 53 17.42 4.68 -16.63
C TYR A 53 16.91 3.73 -17.72
N ALA A 54 15.73 3.13 -17.51
CA ALA A 54 15.12 2.28 -18.52
C ALA A 54 14.79 3.06 -19.81
N ILE A 55 14.40 4.33 -19.70
CA ILE A 55 14.19 5.23 -20.84
C ILE A 55 15.52 5.45 -21.57
N TYR A 56 16.57 5.91 -20.90
CA TYR A 56 17.89 6.13 -21.52
C TYR A 56 18.39 4.90 -22.26
N ARG A 57 18.28 3.73 -21.64
CA ARG A 57 18.71 2.46 -22.21
C ARG A 57 17.95 2.08 -23.48
N ALA A 58 16.63 2.30 -23.49
CA ALA A 58 15.82 2.00 -24.66
C ALA A 58 16.10 3.00 -25.81
N LEU A 59 16.27 4.28 -25.50
CA LEU A 59 16.63 5.31 -26.49
C LEU A 59 17.96 5.02 -27.15
N GLU A 60 18.99 4.61 -26.40
CA GLU A 60 20.29 4.20 -26.95
C GLU A 60 20.15 3.11 -28.02
N ARG A 61 19.15 2.23 -27.87
CA ARG A 61 18.87 1.11 -28.76
C ARG A 61 17.82 1.42 -29.85
N GLY A 62 17.32 2.67 -29.91
CA GLY A 62 16.23 3.06 -30.82
C GLY A 62 14.91 2.32 -30.52
N LYS A 63 14.68 1.96 -29.27
CA LYS A 63 13.49 1.23 -28.79
C LYS A 63 12.54 2.16 -28.06
N ARG A 64 11.28 1.69 -27.93
CA ARG A 64 10.21 2.40 -27.24
C ARG A 64 10.13 1.99 -25.77
N VAL A 65 9.70 2.93 -24.91
CA VAL A 65 9.37 2.71 -23.51
C VAL A 65 7.96 3.17 -23.24
N PHE A 66 7.18 2.32 -22.56
CA PHE A 66 5.90 2.69 -22.02
C PHE A 66 6.02 2.92 -20.53
N TYR A 67 5.66 4.12 -20.07
CA TYR A 67 5.65 4.50 -18.67
C TYR A 67 4.20 4.63 -18.19
N THR A 68 3.75 3.69 -17.36
CA THR A 68 2.35 3.67 -16.91
C THR A 68 2.20 4.17 -15.47
N THR A 69 1.12 4.88 -15.21
CA THR A 69 0.81 5.44 -13.90
C THR A 69 -0.66 5.17 -13.53
N PRO A 70 -1.01 5.17 -12.21
CA PRO A 70 -2.39 4.89 -11.77
C PRO A 70 -3.39 6.01 -12.05
N LEU A 71 -2.94 7.23 -12.29
CA LEU A 71 -3.79 8.42 -12.31
C LEU A 71 -3.43 9.34 -13.47
N LYS A 72 -4.45 9.90 -14.15
CA LYS A 72 -4.27 10.88 -15.23
C LYS A 72 -3.38 12.06 -14.81
N ALA A 73 -3.58 12.58 -13.60
CA ALA A 73 -2.78 13.71 -13.10
C ALA A 73 -1.29 13.33 -13.00
N LEU A 74 -0.98 12.13 -12.55
CA LEU A 74 0.39 11.64 -12.49
C LEU A 74 0.98 11.41 -13.90
N SER A 75 0.16 10.89 -14.83
CA SER A 75 0.59 10.77 -16.24
C SER A 75 0.94 12.13 -16.83
N ASN A 76 0.10 13.14 -16.62
CA ASN A 76 0.35 14.49 -17.11
C ASN A 76 1.64 15.10 -16.49
N GLN A 77 1.84 14.91 -15.19
CA GLN A 77 3.07 15.37 -14.52
C GLN A 77 4.31 14.66 -15.09
N LYS A 78 4.28 13.33 -15.20
CA LYS A 78 5.39 12.56 -15.77
C LYS A 78 5.68 12.93 -17.23
N PHE A 79 4.62 13.20 -17.99
CA PHE A 79 4.77 13.70 -19.35
C PHE A 79 5.55 15.02 -19.38
N ARG A 80 5.20 16.00 -18.53
CA ARG A 80 5.93 17.27 -18.42
C ARG A 80 7.37 17.07 -17.98
N ASP A 81 7.58 16.28 -16.89
CA ASP A 81 8.93 15.98 -16.39
C ASP A 81 9.81 15.39 -17.51
N PHE A 82 9.25 14.47 -18.31
CA PHE A 82 9.98 13.82 -19.40
C PHE A 82 10.11 14.71 -20.62
N GLN A 83 9.11 15.54 -20.94
CA GLN A 83 9.19 16.54 -22.00
C GLN A 83 10.29 17.56 -21.72
N GLU A 84 10.41 18.01 -20.48
CA GLU A 84 11.47 18.92 -20.07
C GLU A 84 12.86 18.25 -20.14
N LYS A 85 12.94 16.98 -19.74
CA LYS A 85 14.19 16.24 -19.65
C LYS A 85 14.68 15.68 -20.98
N PHE A 86 13.79 15.16 -21.82
CA PHE A 86 14.11 14.45 -23.06
C PHE A 86 13.61 15.16 -24.32
N GLY A 87 12.61 16.05 -24.23
CA GLY A 87 11.92 16.66 -25.37
C GLY A 87 12.60 17.91 -25.92
N ARG A 88 13.71 18.37 -25.35
CA ARG A 88 14.43 19.56 -25.85
C ARG A 88 15.03 19.22 -27.22
N THR A 89 14.80 20.10 -28.22
CA THR A 89 15.57 20.07 -29.47
C THR A 89 16.97 20.58 -29.19
N PRO A 90 18.04 19.90 -29.69
CA PRO A 90 19.39 20.41 -29.58
C PRO A 90 19.44 21.82 -30.15
N THR A 91 19.86 22.81 -29.39
CA THR A 91 20.23 24.14 -29.89
C THR A 91 21.64 24.08 -30.43
N ASP A 92 21.97 24.95 -31.43
CA ASP A 92 23.31 25.05 -32.01
C ASP A 92 24.35 25.27 -30.89
N GLY A 93 25.07 24.23 -30.52
CA GLY A 93 26.03 24.20 -29.39
C GLY A 93 25.91 22.99 -28.49
N ASP A 94 24.81 22.22 -28.55
CA ASP A 94 24.58 21.00 -27.78
C ASP A 94 25.01 19.72 -28.54
N GLU A 95 25.69 19.84 -29.68
CA GLU A 95 26.12 18.68 -30.49
C GLU A 95 27.04 17.69 -29.72
N ASP A 96 27.71 18.17 -28.69
CA ASP A 96 28.54 17.34 -27.78
C ASP A 96 27.82 16.87 -26.52
N SER A 97 26.49 17.14 -26.39
CA SER A 97 25.74 16.67 -25.22
C SER A 97 25.56 15.17 -25.29
N PRO A 98 26.01 14.39 -24.29
CA PRO A 98 25.81 12.94 -24.24
C PRO A 98 24.36 12.56 -23.92
N LEU A 99 23.45 13.53 -23.78
CA LEU A 99 22.04 13.30 -23.47
C LEU A 99 21.28 12.92 -24.74
N LEU A 100 20.51 11.83 -24.63
CA LEU A 100 19.65 11.36 -25.71
C LEU A 100 18.34 12.15 -25.68
N PHE A 101 18.00 12.76 -26.80
CA PHE A 101 16.74 13.48 -26.98
C PHE A 101 15.74 12.62 -27.74
N ALA A 102 14.50 12.68 -27.35
CA ALA A 102 13.41 11.95 -27.99
C ALA A 102 12.06 12.65 -27.76
N GLU A 103 11.19 12.52 -28.74
CA GLU A 103 9.81 12.95 -28.56
C GLU A 103 9.12 12.14 -27.45
N VAL A 104 8.33 12.84 -26.65
CA VAL A 104 7.52 12.24 -25.58
C VAL A 104 6.05 12.30 -25.99
N GLY A 105 5.34 11.19 -25.78
CA GLY A 105 3.90 11.05 -26.01
C GLY A 105 3.14 10.93 -24.70
N LEU A 106 1.86 11.27 -24.73
CA LEU A 106 0.91 11.11 -23.63
C LEU A 106 -0.37 10.47 -24.14
N ILE A 107 -0.82 9.40 -23.47
CA ILE A 107 -2.09 8.77 -23.75
C ILE A 107 -2.88 8.59 -22.46
N THR A 108 -3.96 9.33 -22.33
CA THR A 108 -4.92 9.20 -21.23
C THR A 108 -6.34 9.03 -21.80
N GLY A 109 -7.33 8.80 -20.95
CA GLY A 109 -8.71 8.70 -21.43
C GLY A 109 -9.25 9.95 -22.11
N ASP A 110 -8.64 11.11 -21.90
CA ASP A 110 -9.12 12.40 -22.40
C ASP A 110 -8.17 13.05 -23.40
N VAL A 111 -6.88 12.66 -23.41
CA VAL A 111 -5.82 13.35 -24.16
C VAL A 111 -4.93 12.31 -24.86
N VAL A 112 -4.64 12.55 -26.13
CA VAL A 112 -3.68 11.78 -26.91
C VAL A 112 -2.71 12.75 -27.59
N ILE A 113 -1.44 12.70 -27.20
CA ILE A 113 -0.35 13.50 -27.77
C ILE A 113 0.72 12.53 -28.23
N ASN A 114 1.15 12.62 -29.47
CA ASN A 114 2.23 11.84 -30.09
C ASN A 114 2.28 10.35 -29.67
N PRO A 115 1.26 9.53 -30.00
CA PRO A 115 1.17 8.12 -29.56
C PRO A 115 2.27 7.22 -30.15
N SER A 116 2.95 7.67 -31.20
CA SER A 116 4.06 6.96 -31.85
C SER A 116 5.44 7.29 -31.28
N ALA A 117 5.53 8.21 -30.32
CA ALA A 117 6.78 8.60 -29.69
C ALA A 117 7.58 7.42 -29.11
N LEU A 118 8.89 7.60 -28.97
CA LEU A 118 9.75 6.58 -28.33
C LEU A 118 9.47 6.46 -26.82
N ILE A 119 9.13 7.55 -26.17
CA ILE A 119 8.71 7.57 -24.76
C ILE A 119 7.22 7.86 -24.74
N VAL A 120 6.40 6.94 -24.24
CA VAL A 120 4.96 7.19 -24.12
C VAL A 120 4.55 7.02 -22.66
N VAL A 121 4.05 8.11 -22.09
CA VAL A 121 3.43 8.10 -20.77
C VAL A 121 1.94 7.84 -20.92
N MET A 122 1.39 6.93 -20.10
CA MET A 122 -0.02 6.58 -20.18
C MET A 122 -0.58 6.12 -18.83
N THR A 123 -1.91 6.09 -18.71
CA THR A 123 -2.50 5.39 -17.57
C THR A 123 -2.45 3.88 -17.78
N THR A 124 -2.37 3.11 -16.68
CA THR A 124 -2.25 1.65 -16.74
C THR A 124 -3.46 1.00 -17.45
N GLU A 125 -4.64 1.61 -17.34
CA GLU A 125 -5.86 1.18 -18.05
C GLU A 125 -5.70 1.24 -19.57
N ILE A 126 -5.02 2.26 -20.08
CA ILE A 126 -4.74 2.39 -21.53
C ILE A 126 -3.82 1.27 -21.99
N PHE A 127 -2.73 1.03 -21.25
CA PHE A 127 -1.82 -0.07 -21.56
C PHE A 127 -2.54 -1.42 -21.58
N ARG A 128 -3.34 -1.72 -20.56
CA ARG A 128 -4.16 -2.94 -20.54
C ARG A 128 -5.07 -3.04 -21.77
N ASN A 129 -5.73 -1.94 -22.16
CA ASN A 129 -6.61 -1.96 -23.34
C ASN A 129 -5.83 -2.23 -24.63
N MET A 130 -4.57 -1.76 -24.75
CA MET A 130 -3.70 -2.12 -25.87
C MET A 130 -3.38 -3.61 -25.88
N LEU A 131 -3.17 -4.23 -24.72
CA LEU A 131 -2.93 -5.68 -24.60
C LEU A 131 -4.13 -6.50 -25.08
N TYR A 132 -5.36 -6.07 -24.82
CA TYR A 132 -6.56 -6.75 -25.32
C TYR A 132 -6.70 -6.72 -26.84
N GLN A 133 -6.10 -5.76 -27.52
CA GLN A 133 -6.12 -5.67 -28.99
C GLN A 133 -5.09 -6.59 -29.65
N THR A 134 -4.20 -7.19 -28.89
CA THR A 134 -3.08 -8.01 -29.34
C THR A 134 -3.31 -9.47 -28.95
N PRO A 135 -3.01 -10.47 -29.81
CA PRO A 135 -2.99 -11.87 -29.40
C PRO A 135 -2.01 -12.08 -28.24
N ILE A 136 -2.35 -12.98 -27.31
CA ILE A 136 -1.55 -13.19 -26.11
C ILE A 136 -0.17 -13.75 -26.45
N GLY A 137 0.86 -13.07 -25.97
CA GLY A 137 2.26 -13.46 -26.19
C GLY A 137 2.84 -12.97 -27.52
N GLU A 138 2.05 -12.32 -28.37
CA GLU A 138 2.51 -11.70 -29.60
C GLU A 138 2.70 -10.19 -29.41
N VAL A 139 3.69 -9.64 -30.12
CA VAL A 139 3.90 -8.20 -30.19
C VAL A 139 3.02 -7.67 -31.31
N GLY A 140 1.82 -7.18 -30.98
CA GLY A 140 0.96 -6.52 -31.95
C GLY A 140 1.50 -5.14 -32.37
N THR A 141 0.91 -4.54 -33.39
CA THR A 141 1.35 -3.24 -33.96
C THR A 141 1.44 -2.11 -32.93
N SER A 142 0.60 -2.12 -31.89
CA SER A 142 0.63 -1.13 -30.81
C SER A 142 1.82 -1.31 -29.85
N LEU A 143 2.39 -2.52 -29.75
CA LEU A 143 3.53 -2.88 -28.89
C LEU A 143 4.84 -3.03 -29.69
N GLU A 144 4.81 -2.70 -30.98
CA GLU A 144 5.97 -2.82 -31.85
C GLU A 144 7.12 -1.96 -31.33
N ASN A 145 8.33 -2.55 -31.29
CA ASN A 145 9.56 -1.93 -30.79
C ASN A 145 9.55 -1.53 -29.31
N VAL A 146 8.57 -1.91 -28.50
CA VAL A 146 8.58 -1.67 -27.07
C VAL A 146 9.57 -2.60 -26.41
N GLU A 147 10.63 -2.03 -25.78
CA GLU A 147 11.62 -2.79 -25.01
C GLU A 147 11.22 -2.92 -23.54
N THR A 148 10.73 -1.84 -22.95
CA THR A 148 10.48 -1.77 -21.51
C THR A 148 9.09 -1.21 -21.19
N LEU A 149 8.45 -1.84 -20.23
CA LEU A 149 7.24 -1.36 -19.56
C LEU A 149 7.56 -0.97 -18.12
N VAL A 150 7.34 0.30 -17.78
CA VAL A 150 7.39 0.77 -16.39
C VAL A 150 5.98 0.79 -15.83
N LEU A 151 5.76 0.02 -14.77
CA LEU A 151 4.53 0.00 -13.97
C LEU A 151 4.78 0.80 -12.69
N ASP A 152 4.47 2.08 -12.72
CA ASP A 152 4.64 2.93 -11.54
C ASP A 152 3.51 2.72 -10.52
N GLU A 153 3.82 2.88 -9.24
CA GLU A 153 2.92 2.67 -8.10
C GLU A 153 2.23 1.28 -8.13
N CYS A 154 3.01 0.21 -8.35
CA CYS A 154 2.51 -1.17 -8.51
C CYS A 154 1.71 -1.68 -7.29
N HIS A 155 1.84 -1.07 -6.11
CA HIS A 155 1.04 -1.39 -4.92
C HIS A 155 -0.47 -1.13 -5.10
N TYR A 156 -0.89 -0.43 -6.15
CA TYR A 156 -2.30 -0.30 -6.54
C TYR A 156 -2.96 -1.64 -6.91
N ILE A 157 -2.22 -2.73 -7.03
CA ILE A 157 -2.78 -4.11 -7.11
C ILE A 157 -3.80 -4.36 -5.99
N SER A 158 -3.62 -3.78 -4.80
CA SER A 158 -4.56 -3.91 -3.67
C SER A 158 -5.72 -2.90 -3.70
N ASP A 159 -5.82 -2.05 -4.71
CA ASP A 159 -6.95 -1.11 -4.85
C ASP A 159 -8.20 -1.83 -5.35
N ARG A 160 -9.30 -1.76 -4.57
CA ARG A 160 -10.56 -2.45 -4.88
C ARG A 160 -11.19 -2.06 -6.22
N GLY A 161 -10.94 -0.84 -6.69
CA GLY A 161 -11.51 -0.34 -7.94
C GLY A 161 -10.64 -0.54 -9.17
N ARG A 162 -9.32 -0.69 -9.00
CA ARG A 162 -8.34 -0.65 -10.09
C ARG A 162 -7.31 -1.77 -10.06
N GLY A 163 -7.16 -2.50 -8.96
CA GLY A 163 -6.09 -3.49 -8.77
C GLY A 163 -6.02 -4.52 -9.89
N THR A 164 -7.16 -4.97 -10.41
CA THR A 164 -7.27 -5.90 -11.53
C THR A 164 -6.48 -5.45 -12.76
N VAL A 165 -6.41 -4.14 -13.03
CA VAL A 165 -5.71 -3.58 -14.20
C VAL A 165 -4.21 -3.86 -14.17
N TRP A 166 -3.58 -3.78 -13.00
CA TRP A 166 -2.14 -4.10 -12.86
C TRP A 166 -1.87 -5.59 -13.04
N GLU A 167 -2.73 -6.44 -12.47
CA GLU A 167 -2.60 -7.89 -12.65
C GLU A 167 -2.74 -8.27 -14.12
N GLU A 168 -3.77 -7.76 -14.79
CA GLU A 168 -3.99 -7.97 -16.23
C GLU A 168 -2.78 -7.47 -17.04
N SER A 169 -2.26 -6.28 -16.72
CA SER A 169 -1.09 -5.72 -17.41
C SER A 169 0.15 -6.62 -17.28
N ILE A 170 0.34 -7.26 -16.15
CA ILE A 170 1.45 -8.20 -15.92
C ILE A 170 1.15 -9.55 -16.62
N ILE A 171 -0.08 -10.07 -16.46
CA ILE A 171 -0.48 -11.37 -17.01
C ILE A 171 -0.41 -11.36 -18.55
N TYR A 172 -0.84 -10.27 -19.20
CA TYR A 172 -0.89 -10.19 -20.65
C TYR A 172 0.36 -9.63 -21.31
N CYS A 173 1.26 -8.97 -20.55
CA CYS A 173 2.49 -8.40 -21.10
C CYS A 173 3.36 -9.48 -21.78
N PRO A 174 3.78 -9.26 -23.04
CA PRO A 174 4.68 -10.19 -23.72
C PRO A 174 5.98 -10.42 -22.93
N PRO A 175 6.48 -11.68 -22.88
CA PRO A 175 7.74 -11.99 -22.18
C PRO A 175 8.95 -11.25 -22.72
N SER A 176 8.93 -10.82 -23.97
CA SER A 176 10.00 -10.03 -24.61
C SER A 176 10.12 -8.61 -24.09
N ILE A 177 9.06 -8.07 -23.47
CA ILE A 177 9.07 -6.73 -22.89
C ILE A 177 9.61 -6.82 -21.44
N GLN A 178 10.64 -6.05 -21.15
CA GLN A 178 11.23 -5.99 -19.81
C GLN A 178 10.31 -5.20 -18.86
N LEU A 179 10.02 -5.75 -17.68
CA LEU A 179 9.17 -5.11 -16.68
C LEU A 179 10.00 -4.35 -15.64
N VAL A 180 9.57 -3.13 -15.34
CA VAL A 180 10.06 -2.31 -14.22
C VAL A 180 8.87 -1.96 -13.34
N ALA A 181 8.60 -2.76 -12.31
CA ALA A 181 7.53 -2.52 -11.36
C ALA A 181 8.04 -1.71 -10.18
N LEU A 182 7.60 -0.45 -10.07
CA LEU A 182 7.97 0.47 -8.99
C LEU A 182 6.86 0.49 -7.94
N SER A 183 7.20 0.24 -6.70
CA SER A 183 6.24 0.15 -5.59
C SER A 183 6.71 0.93 -4.37
N ALA A 184 5.77 1.43 -3.57
CA ALA A 184 6.04 1.78 -2.18
C ALA A 184 6.40 0.52 -1.38
N THR A 185 6.80 0.68 -0.11
CA THR A 185 7.03 -0.45 0.79
C THR A 185 5.75 -1.25 1.02
N ILE A 186 5.84 -2.57 0.86
CA ILE A 186 4.75 -3.55 1.01
C ILE A 186 5.22 -4.71 1.88
N GLY A 187 4.28 -5.42 2.51
CA GLY A 187 4.61 -6.49 3.47
C GLY A 187 5.09 -7.80 2.82
N ASN A 188 4.81 -8.02 1.53
CA ASN A 188 5.12 -9.26 0.82
C ASN A 188 5.75 -9.07 -0.57
N PRO A 189 6.85 -8.31 -0.68
CA PRO A 189 7.46 -8.03 -1.98
C PRO A 189 8.02 -9.27 -2.67
N GLY A 190 8.44 -10.28 -1.90
CA GLY A 190 8.89 -11.57 -2.42
C GLY A 190 7.78 -12.31 -3.16
N GLU A 191 6.61 -12.43 -2.55
CA GLU A 191 5.44 -13.10 -3.18
C GLU A 191 5.02 -12.41 -4.49
N LEU A 192 5.06 -11.08 -4.54
CA LEU A 192 4.78 -10.33 -5.78
C LEU A 192 5.80 -10.66 -6.86
N THR A 193 7.09 -10.69 -6.53
CA THR A 193 8.18 -10.98 -7.47
C THR A 193 8.10 -12.44 -7.96
N ASP A 194 7.85 -13.38 -7.07
CA ASP A 194 7.72 -14.79 -7.38
C ASP A 194 6.49 -15.05 -8.26
N TRP A 195 5.37 -14.35 -8.01
CA TRP A 195 4.21 -14.39 -8.88
C TRP A 195 4.51 -13.89 -10.29
N ILE A 196 5.21 -12.74 -10.43
CA ILE A 196 5.62 -12.22 -11.74
C ILE A 196 6.51 -13.23 -12.46
N ASN A 197 7.47 -13.83 -11.76
CA ASN A 197 8.32 -14.88 -12.31
C ASN A 197 7.50 -16.08 -12.77
N TRP A 198 6.57 -16.55 -11.96
CA TRP A 198 5.70 -17.67 -12.30
C TRP A 198 4.85 -17.39 -13.57
N VAL A 199 4.20 -16.22 -13.65
CA VAL A 199 3.42 -15.81 -14.83
C VAL A 199 4.28 -15.77 -16.10
N ARG A 200 5.51 -15.22 -15.99
CA ARG A 200 6.41 -15.07 -17.13
C ARG A 200 7.01 -16.41 -17.61
N GLN A 201 7.34 -17.31 -16.67
CA GLN A 201 7.87 -18.63 -16.98
C GLN A 201 6.88 -19.52 -17.74
N LEU A 202 5.59 -19.41 -17.44
CA LEU A 202 4.53 -20.17 -18.13
C LEU A 202 4.41 -19.84 -19.62
N ARG A 203 5.00 -18.73 -20.09
CA ARG A 203 4.91 -18.23 -21.46
C ARG A 203 6.18 -18.39 -22.29
N GLN A 204 7.26 -18.93 -21.70
CA GLN A 204 8.53 -19.06 -22.42
C GLN A 204 8.66 -20.42 -23.11
N PRO A 205 9.16 -20.44 -24.38
CA PRO A 205 9.72 -21.64 -24.94
C PRO A 205 10.92 -22.10 -24.10
N SER A 206 11.12 -23.42 -24.01
CA SER A 206 12.04 -24.10 -23.08
C SER A 206 13.51 -23.65 -23.13
N ASP A 207 13.93 -22.94 -24.16
CA ASP A 207 15.35 -22.65 -24.42
C ASP A 207 15.87 -21.29 -23.90
N ASN A 208 15.02 -20.41 -23.37
CA ASN A 208 15.41 -19.02 -23.03
C ASN A 208 15.14 -18.62 -21.56
N LYS A 209 15.41 -19.49 -20.60
CA LYS A 209 15.06 -19.33 -19.20
C LYS A 209 15.83 -18.22 -18.43
N GLN A 210 16.98 -17.76 -18.93
CA GLN A 210 17.85 -16.85 -18.17
C GLN A 210 17.55 -15.35 -18.30
N THR A 211 17.00 -14.90 -19.43
CA THR A 211 16.85 -13.46 -19.74
C THR A 211 15.56 -12.81 -19.24
N SER A 212 14.59 -13.57 -18.78
CA SER A 212 13.26 -13.03 -18.39
C SER A 212 12.94 -13.14 -16.90
N SER A 213 13.92 -13.45 -16.06
CA SER A 213 13.72 -13.47 -14.62
C SER A 213 13.47 -12.06 -14.09
N CYS A 214 12.56 -11.95 -13.12
CA CYS A 214 12.31 -10.72 -12.37
C CYS A 214 13.07 -10.77 -11.06
N GLU A 215 13.81 -9.72 -10.74
CA GLU A 215 14.61 -9.61 -9.52
C GLU A 215 13.95 -8.63 -8.54
N LEU A 216 13.91 -9.00 -7.26
CA LEU A 216 13.44 -8.15 -6.19
C LEU A 216 14.56 -7.22 -5.70
N ILE A 217 14.30 -5.92 -5.77
CA ILE A 217 15.13 -4.89 -5.17
C ILE A 217 14.34 -4.24 -4.04
N ASN A 218 14.62 -4.65 -2.83
CA ASN A 218 13.93 -4.14 -1.63
C ASN A 218 14.84 -3.21 -0.84
N SER A 219 14.33 -2.06 -0.40
CA SER A 219 15.07 -1.10 0.39
C SER A 219 14.16 -0.39 1.38
N ASP A 220 14.60 -0.34 2.63
CA ASP A 220 13.95 0.46 3.68
C ASP A 220 14.62 1.83 3.82
N PHE A 221 15.63 2.12 3.01
CA PHE A 221 16.39 3.36 3.07
C PHE A 221 15.55 4.54 2.62
N ARG A 222 15.49 5.55 3.49
CA ARG A 222 14.87 6.83 3.21
C ARG A 222 15.91 7.95 3.30
N PRO A 223 16.18 8.69 2.20
CA PRO A 223 17.19 9.75 2.18
C PRO A 223 16.95 10.85 3.22
N VAL A 224 15.69 11.22 3.47
CA VAL A 224 15.30 12.21 4.48
C VAL A 224 14.52 11.50 5.57
N PRO A 225 15.07 11.29 6.77
CA PRO A 225 14.41 10.59 7.86
C PRO A 225 13.17 11.36 8.33
N LEU A 226 12.14 10.63 8.79
CA LEU A 226 10.90 11.22 9.32
C LEU A 226 10.96 11.37 10.83
N ARG A 227 10.42 12.49 11.33
CA ARG A 227 10.11 12.70 12.74
C ARG A 227 8.61 12.91 12.91
N PHE A 228 8.03 12.13 13.81
CA PHE A 228 6.61 12.14 14.06
C PHE A 228 6.27 13.04 15.26
N TYR A 229 5.26 13.88 15.08
CA TYR A 229 4.75 14.80 16.06
C TYR A 229 3.24 14.60 16.25
N PHE A 230 2.77 14.98 17.41
CA PHE A 230 1.36 15.01 17.75
C PHE A 230 0.95 16.41 18.19
N ALA A 231 -0.05 16.97 17.53
CA ALA A 231 -0.61 18.28 17.84
C ALA A 231 -1.88 18.12 18.68
N ASN A 232 -1.88 18.68 19.86
CA ASN A 232 -3.03 18.80 20.74
C ASN A 232 -3.30 20.28 21.10
N LYS A 233 -4.27 20.56 21.96
CA LYS A 233 -4.60 21.92 22.39
C LYS A 233 -3.45 22.63 23.14
N GLU A 234 -2.55 21.85 23.75
CA GLU A 234 -1.39 22.38 24.53
C GLU A 234 -0.20 22.70 23.60
N GLY A 235 -0.20 22.21 22.36
CA GLY A 235 0.87 22.47 21.39
C GLY A 235 1.30 21.25 20.58
N LEU A 236 2.52 21.33 20.06
CA LEU A 236 3.15 20.32 19.22
C LEU A 236 4.23 19.55 20.00
N PHE A 237 4.06 18.25 20.13
CA PHE A 237 4.96 17.37 20.89
C PHE A 237 5.51 16.25 20.00
N PRO A 238 6.73 15.75 20.22
CA PRO A 238 7.16 14.49 19.62
C PRO A 238 6.17 13.36 19.94
N LEU A 239 5.75 12.61 18.94
CA LEU A 239 4.77 11.52 19.09
C LEU A 239 5.37 10.33 19.82
N LEU A 240 6.61 9.98 19.47
CA LEU A 240 7.31 8.80 19.98
C LEU A 240 8.37 9.19 21.00
N ASP A 241 8.78 8.23 21.79
CA ASP A 241 9.91 8.33 22.71
C ASP A 241 11.25 8.49 21.94
N PRO A 242 12.36 8.82 22.60
CA PRO A 242 13.67 8.96 21.95
C PRO A 242 14.14 7.69 21.20
N LYS A 243 13.64 6.51 21.59
CA LYS A 243 13.91 5.23 20.93
C LYS A 243 12.97 4.94 19.76
N GLN A 244 12.03 5.83 19.48
CA GLN A 244 11.01 5.71 18.45
C GLN A 244 10.17 4.41 18.52
N SER A 245 10.00 3.86 19.70
CA SER A 245 9.32 2.57 19.90
C SER A 245 8.00 2.66 20.63
N LYS A 246 7.79 3.71 21.43
CA LYS A 246 6.60 3.89 22.28
C LYS A 246 6.09 5.32 22.22
N VAL A 247 4.81 5.49 22.56
CA VAL A 247 4.22 6.82 22.71
C VAL A 247 5.02 7.64 23.74
N ASN A 248 5.28 8.90 23.41
CA ASN A 248 5.93 9.83 24.32
C ASN A 248 5.15 9.94 25.65
N PRO A 249 5.77 9.72 26.81
CA PRO A 249 5.09 9.77 28.11
C PRO A 249 4.35 11.08 28.38
N LYS A 250 4.79 12.21 27.80
CA LYS A 250 4.12 13.51 27.93
C LYS A 250 2.75 13.55 27.26
N LEU A 251 2.47 12.64 26.32
CA LEU A 251 1.19 12.51 25.61
C LEU A 251 0.23 11.53 26.30
N HIS A 252 0.68 10.83 27.34
CA HIS A 252 -0.24 10.10 28.19
C HIS A 252 -1.09 11.11 28.95
N SER A 253 -2.38 11.18 28.63
CA SER A 253 -3.32 11.93 29.47
C SER A 253 -3.13 11.48 30.92
N LYS A 254 -2.98 12.42 31.87
CA LYS A 254 -3.08 12.13 33.28
C LYS A 254 -4.49 11.58 33.52
N VAL A 255 -4.64 10.27 33.39
CA VAL A 255 -5.89 9.57 33.72
C VAL A 255 -6.04 9.67 35.22
N GLY A 256 -6.72 10.73 35.67
CA GLY A 256 -7.38 10.68 36.95
C GLY A 256 -8.33 9.48 36.94
N HIS A 257 -8.55 8.84 38.09
CA HIS A 257 -9.39 7.65 38.28
C HIS A 257 -10.88 7.82 37.89
N GLY A 258 -11.19 8.60 36.82
CA GLY A 258 -12.51 8.84 36.25
C GLY A 258 -12.68 8.17 34.89
N LYS A 259 -13.95 7.87 34.51
CA LYS A 259 -14.27 7.39 33.17
C LYS A 259 -13.64 8.28 32.10
N PRO A 260 -13.10 7.74 31.00
CA PRO A 260 -12.49 8.53 29.92
C PRO A 260 -13.50 9.59 29.42
N ARG A 261 -13.19 10.85 29.63
CA ARG A 261 -14.02 11.97 29.17
C ARG A 261 -13.92 12.03 27.64
N ARG A 262 -15.05 11.93 26.97
CA ARG A 262 -15.11 12.09 25.50
C ARG A 262 -14.69 13.54 25.19
N LEU A 263 -13.60 13.70 24.41
CA LEU A 263 -13.10 15.00 23.99
C LEU A 263 -14.16 15.69 23.10
N LYS A 264 -14.33 16.99 23.30
CA LYS A 264 -15.16 17.82 22.43
C LYS A 264 -14.27 18.45 21.34
N ARG A 265 -14.88 18.93 20.26
CA ARG A 265 -14.18 19.66 19.19
C ARG A 265 -13.43 20.88 19.69
N GLU A 266 -13.94 21.54 20.72
CA GLU A 266 -13.32 22.68 21.40
C GLU A 266 -12.03 22.32 22.16
N ASP A 267 -11.83 21.04 22.46
CA ASP A 267 -10.63 20.52 23.12
C ASP A 267 -9.52 20.15 22.13
N CYS A 268 -9.79 20.28 20.82
CA CYS A 268 -8.84 19.98 19.75
C CYS A 268 -8.16 21.26 19.24
N PRO A 269 -6.92 21.16 18.69
CA PRO A 269 -6.23 22.31 18.12
C PRO A 269 -6.94 22.83 16.87
N THR A 270 -6.92 24.14 16.64
CA THR A 270 -7.43 24.76 15.41
C THR A 270 -6.40 24.70 14.29
N ILE A 271 -6.84 24.74 13.04
CA ILE A 271 -5.93 24.77 11.88
C ILE A 271 -5.00 25.97 11.97
N ALA A 272 -5.51 27.14 12.32
CA ALA A 272 -4.71 28.36 12.48
C ALA A 272 -3.61 28.21 13.54
N SER A 273 -3.92 27.59 14.68
CA SER A 273 -2.92 27.38 15.74
C SER A 273 -1.80 26.41 15.27
N ILE A 274 -2.16 25.37 14.52
CA ILE A 274 -1.18 24.41 13.98
C ILE A 274 -0.26 25.11 12.96
N VAL A 275 -0.85 25.80 11.97
CA VAL A 275 -0.08 26.50 10.92
C VAL A 275 0.83 27.57 11.51
N THR A 276 0.36 28.33 12.50
CA THR A 276 1.19 29.31 13.23
C THR A 276 2.36 28.61 13.93
N THR A 277 2.10 27.49 14.62
CA THR A 277 3.15 26.72 15.30
C THR A 277 4.18 26.17 14.30
N LEU A 278 3.75 25.72 13.12
CA LEU A 278 4.66 25.25 12.06
C LEU A 278 5.53 26.40 11.53
N ARG A 279 4.95 27.58 11.31
CA ARG A 279 5.69 28.78 10.89
C ARG A 279 6.73 29.15 11.92
N ASP A 280 6.33 29.25 13.20
CA ASP A 280 7.21 29.70 14.29
C ASP A 280 8.36 28.70 14.60
N LYS A 281 8.20 27.42 14.19
CA LYS A 281 9.22 26.37 14.31
C LYS A 281 10.01 26.11 13.03
N ASP A 282 9.88 26.95 12.01
CA ASP A 282 10.50 26.78 10.67
C ASP A 282 10.21 25.39 10.06
N MET A 283 8.96 24.95 10.15
CA MET A 283 8.50 23.66 9.63
C MET A 283 7.69 23.80 8.32
N LEU A 284 7.62 24.98 7.72
CA LEU A 284 7.00 25.23 6.41
C LEU A 284 8.02 25.00 5.29
N PRO A 285 7.61 24.67 4.05
CA PRO A 285 6.23 24.48 3.58
C PRO A 285 5.59 23.18 4.04
N ALA A 286 4.26 23.18 4.13
CA ALA A 286 3.50 22.05 4.62
C ALA A 286 2.36 21.62 3.68
N ILE A 287 2.15 20.31 3.55
CA ILE A 287 0.92 19.73 3.01
C ILE A 287 0.01 19.36 4.19
N TYR A 288 -1.19 19.92 4.20
CA TYR A 288 -2.20 19.66 5.22
C TYR A 288 -3.29 18.76 4.65
N VAL A 289 -3.28 17.47 5.00
CA VAL A 289 -4.20 16.47 4.45
C VAL A 289 -5.51 16.47 5.23
N ILE A 290 -6.61 16.70 4.50
CA ILE A 290 -7.99 16.69 5.03
C ILE A 290 -8.83 15.77 4.15
N PHE A 291 -9.50 14.77 4.73
CA PHE A 291 -10.24 13.75 3.97
C PHE A 291 -11.58 14.19 3.42
N SER A 292 -11.75 15.50 3.15
CA SER A 292 -12.99 16.06 2.61
C SER A 292 -12.70 17.34 1.80
N ARG A 293 -13.28 17.43 0.60
CA ARG A 293 -13.18 18.62 -0.26
C ARG A 293 -13.67 19.87 0.46
N LYS A 294 -14.88 19.79 1.06
CA LYS A 294 -15.45 20.89 1.86
C LYS A 294 -14.56 21.26 3.04
N GLY A 295 -13.88 20.29 3.65
CA GLY A 295 -12.94 20.54 4.73
C GLY A 295 -11.72 21.33 4.25
N CYS A 296 -11.19 21.05 3.07
CA CYS A 296 -10.09 21.82 2.48
C CYS A 296 -10.52 23.29 2.20
N ASP A 297 -11.70 23.49 1.59
CA ASP A 297 -12.24 24.83 1.32
C ASP A 297 -12.55 25.60 2.63
N GLN A 298 -12.97 24.90 3.69
CA GLN A 298 -13.19 25.54 4.99
C GLN A 298 -11.87 25.90 5.67
N ALA A 299 -10.87 25.04 5.59
CA ALA A 299 -9.55 25.25 6.18
C ALA A 299 -8.90 26.54 5.68
N ILE A 300 -9.00 26.81 4.38
CA ILE A 300 -8.44 28.03 3.80
C ILE A 300 -9.16 29.30 4.29
N ARG A 301 -10.49 29.23 4.52
CA ARG A 301 -11.27 30.33 5.09
C ARG A 301 -10.91 30.61 6.56
N GLU A 302 -10.54 29.57 7.31
CA GLU A 302 -10.09 29.72 8.71
C GLU A 302 -8.75 30.48 8.78
N LEU A 303 -7.95 30.48 7.71
CA LEU A 303 -6.66 31.18 7.63
C LEU A 303 -6.76 32.58 7.00
N LYS A 304 -7.96 33.13 6.78
CA LYS A 304 -8.13 34.45 6.12
C LYS A 304 -7.33 35.60 6.74
N ASN A 305 -7.01 35.53 8.02
CA ASN A 305 -6.27 36.56 8.75
C ASN A 305 -4.78 36.24 8.89
N LEU A 306 -4.31 35.11 8.33
CA LEU A 306 -2.90 34.70 8.44
C LEU A 306 -2.18 34.93 7.12
N ASN A 307 -1.13 35.73 7.15
CA ASN A 307 -0.22 35.91 6.02
C ASN A 307 1.07 35.11 6.29
N LEU A 308 1.43 34.25 5.34
CA LEU A 308 2.58 33.35 5.43
C LEU A 308 3.74 33.74 4.52
N VAL A 309 3.54 34.74 3.66
CA VAL A 309 4.53 35.19 2.66
C VAL A 309 4.95 36.64 2.92
N ASN A 310 6.16 36.96 2.54
CA ASN A 310 6.65 38.33 2.57
C ASN A 310 6.13 39.11 1.32
N PRO A 311 6.30 40.46 1.26
CA PRO A 311 5.83 41.26 0.13
C PRO A 311 6.43 40.90 -1.21
N GLU A 312 7.67 40.41 -1.25
CA GLU A 312 8.35 39.98 -2.46
C GLU A 312 7.78 38.66 -2.99
N GLU A 313 7.59 37.70 -2.10
CA GLU A 313 6.94 36.42 -2.43
C GLU A 313 5.50 36.65 -2.90
N ALA A 314 4.76 37.55 -2.26
CA ALA A 314 3.41 37.90 -2.69
C ALA A 314 3.41 38.48 -4.11
N ARG A 315 4.39 39.35 -4.45
CA ARG A 315 4.54 39.83 -5.82
C ARG A 315 4.83 38.69 -6.80
N ALA A 316 5.76 37.81 -6.47
CA ALA A 316 6.10 36.66 -7.33
C ALA A 316 4.88 35.77 -7.60
N ILE A 317 4.00 35.56 -6.59
CA ILE A 317 2.73 34.84 -6.77
C ILE A 317 1.83 35.58 -7.76
N TYR A 318 1.69 36.89 -7.63
CA TYR A 318 0.88 37.69 -8.57
C TYR A 318 1.38 37.55 -10.00
N TYR A 319 2.68 37.55 -10.21
CA TYR A 319 3.26 37.40 -11.54
C TYR A 319 2.92 36.04 -12.16
N ARG A 320 3.12 34.99 -11.42
CA ARG A 320 2.80 33.65 -11.92
C ARG A 320 1.32 33.47 -12.18
N LEU A 321 0.45 34.05 -11.34
CA LEU A 321 -0.97 34.11 -11.60
C LEU A 321 -1.29 34.82 -12.92
N LEU A 322 -0.65 35.92 -13.17
CA LEU A 322 -0.88 36.70 -14.37
C LEU A 322 -0.39 36.00 -15.64
N ILE A 323 0.82 35.48 -15.62
CA ILE A 323 1.36 34.67 -16.72
C ILE A 323 0.44 33.51 -17.03
N PHE A 324 0.08 32.75 -16.01
CA PHE A 324 -0.83 31.63 -16.13
C PHE A 324 -2.19 31.96 -16.78
N PHE A 325 -2.71 33.16 -16.49
CA PHE A 325 -3.95 33.62 -17.10
C PHE A 325 -3.77 34.12 -18.54
N LEU A 326 -2.61 34.64 -18.87
CA LEU A 326 -2.37 35.29 -20.17
C LEU A 326 -1.70 34.39 -21.22
N GLU A 327 -0.86 33.43 -20.83
CA GLU A 327 -0.11 32.61 -21.80
C GLU A 327 -0.98 31.56 -22.53
N ASP A 328 -1.89 30.90 -21.83
CA ASP A 328 -2.62 29.75 -22.37
C ASP A 328 -4.07 30.04 -22.78
N ASN A 329 -4.51 31.29 -22.70
CA ASN A 329 -5.93 31.60 -22.94
C ASN A 329 -6.13 32.83 -23.83
N PRO A 330 -6.30 32.64 -25.17
CA PRO A 330 -6.54 33.75 -26.09
C PRO A 330 -7.72 34.64 -25.72
N ASN A 331 -8.78 34.06 -25.15
CA ASN A 331 -9.97 34.80 -24.68
C ASN A 331 -9.64 35.70 -23.50
N LEU A 332 -8.74 35.28 -22.61
CA LEU A 332 -8.30 36.06 -21.46
C LEU A 332 -7.29 37.13 -21.89
N GLN A 333 -6.45 36.86 -22.90
CA GLN A 333 -5.61 37.89 -23.50
C GLN A 333 -6.44 39.03 -24.10
N GLU A 334 -7.49 38.69 -24.87
CA GLU A 334 -8.40 39.67 -25.46
C GLU A 334 -9.20 40.43 -24.36
N LEU A 335 -9.63 39.74 -23.32
CA LEU A 335 -10.29 40.35 -22.16
C LEU A 335 -9.35 41.29 -21.39
N ALA A 336 -8.08 40.90 -21.19
CA ALA A 336 -7.06 41.75 -20.56
C ALA A 336 -6.74 42.99 -21.41
N LEU A 337 -6.58 42.80 -22.71
CA LEU A 337 -6.38 43.91 -23.61
C LEU A 337 -7.56 44.89 -23.62
N SER A 338 -8.77 44.40 -23.63
CA SER A 338 -9.98 45.28 -23.59
C SER A 338 -10.12 45.97 -22.24
N PHE A 339 -9.80 45.33 -21.13
CA PHE A 339 -9.82 45.95 -19.80
C PHE A 339 -8.77 47.08 -19.70
N PHE A 340 -7.50 46.76 -20.05
CA PHE A 340 -6.43 47.76 -19.97
C PHE A 340 -6.52 48.84 -21.02
N ALA A 341 -7.26 48.64 -22.11
CA ALA A 341 -7.53 49.71 -23.07
C ALA A 341 -8.27 50.88 -22.44
N VAL A 342 -9.14 50.59 -21.44
CA VAL A 342 -9.92 51.60 -20.73
C VAL A 342 -9.21 52.10 -19.49
N GLU A 343 -8.69 51.20 -18.66
CA GLU A 343 -8.16 51.51 -17.34
C GLU A 343 -6.71 51.96 -17.36
N ASN A 344 -5.89 51.51 -18.35
CA ASN A 344 -4.46 51.86 -18.47
C ASN A 344 -3.97 51.80 -19.92
N PRO A 345 -4.30 52.81 -20.74
CA PRO A 345 -3.89 52.84 -22.18
C PRO A 345 -2.39 52.68 -22.44
N PRO A 346 -1.47 53.22 -21.62
CA PRO A 346 -0.04 52.96 -21.77
C PRO A 346 0.35 51.49 -21.57
N LEU A 347 -0.25 50.82 -20.61
CA LEU A 347 -0.03 49.39 -20.36
C LEU A 347 -0.64 48.54 -21.48
N HIS A 348 -1.83 48.91 -21.96
CA HIS A 348 -2.47 48.25 -23.10
C HIS A 348 -1.55 48.21 -24.34
N GLN A 349 -0.92 49.33 -24.70
CA GLN A 349 0.01 49.40 -25.85
C GLN A 349 1.22 48.47 -25.65
N LYS A 350 1.75 48.42 -24.42
CA LYS A 350 2.88 47.54 -24.08
C LYS A 350 2.49 46.07 -24.12
N LEU A 351 1.30 45.69 -23.63
CA LEU A 351 0.77 44.34 -23.71
C LEU A 351 0.48 43.92 -25.15
N LEU A 352 -0.05 44.82 -26.00
CA LEU A 352 -0.24 44.57 -27.43
C LEU A 352 1.10 44.28 -28.12
N ALA A 353 2.11 45.09 -27.86
CA ALA A 353 3.45 44.88 -28.43
C ALA A 353 4.08 43.59 -27.91
N PHE A 354 3.83 43.24 -26.65
CA PHE A 354 4.28 42.00 -26.04
C PHE A 354 3.64 40.77 -26.71
N PHE A 355 2.33 40.68 -26.83
CA PHE A 355 1.65 39.56 -27.48
C PHE A 355 1.91 39.47 -28.99
N ALA A 356 2.16 40.58 -29.68
CA ALA A 356 2.45 40.57 -31.11
C ALA A 356 3.86 40.04 -31.46
N ASN A 357 4.82 40.18 -30.57
CA ASN A 357 6.21 39.77 -30.80
C ASN A 357 6.53 38.35 -30.38
N ASN A 358 5.52 37.56 -29.92
CA ASN A 358 5.67 36.19 -29.45
C ASN A 358 6.80 35.99 -28.41
N PRO A 359 6.75 36.67 -27.27
CA PRO A 359 7.87 36.78 -26.36
C PRO A 359 8.05 35.52 -25.53
N GLN A 360 9.25 34.99 -25.54
CA GLN A 360 9.68 33.88 -24.66
C GLN A 360 10.23 34.36 -23.31
N SER A 361 10.07 35.65 -22.92
CA SER A 361 10.67 36.16 -21.69
C SER A 361 9.61 36.60 -20.68
N GLU A 362 9.36 35.72 -19.71
CA GLU A 362 8.60 36.01 -18.47
C GLU A 362 9.09 37.34 -17.84
N ASP A 363 10.39 37.63 -17.86
CA ASP A 363 10.99 38.80 -17.23
C ASP A 363 10.56 40.13 -17.89
N GLN A 364 10.26 40.13 -19.18
CA GLN A 364 9.77 41.34 -19.86
C GLN A 364 8.31 41.63 -19.48
N LEU A 365 7.45 40.65 -19.49
CA LEU A 365 6.08 40.81 -19.02
C LEU A 365 6.05 41.24 -17.55
N LEU A 366 6.90 40.66 -16.76
CA LEU A 366 7.14 40.97 -15.37
C LEU A 366 7.47 42.46 -15.17
N SER A 367 8.45 42.97 -15.89
CA SER A 367 8.89 44.37 -15.81
C SER A 367 7.76 45.33 -16.21
N LEU A 368 6.93 44.95 -17.20
CA LEU A 368 5.80 45.74 -17.66
C LEU A 368 4.69 45.89 -16.61
N LEU A 369 4.45 44.82 -15.86
CA LEU A 369 3.33 44.72 -14.90
C LEU A 369 3.68 45.20 -13.49
N THR A 370 4.97 45.38 -13.18
CA THR A 370 5.46 45.89 -11.90
C THR A 370 5.79 47.35 -11.86
N ALA A 371 5.62 48.08 -12.96
CA ALA A 371 6.12 49.44 -13.09
C ALA A 371 5.59 50.39 -12.01
N ASP A 372 4.36 50.20 -11.50
CA ASP A 372 3.80 51.08 -10.48
C ASP A 372 2.69 50.43 -9.64
N PRO A 373 2.35 50.98 -8.44
CA PRO A 373 1.32 50.44 -7.54
C PRO A 373 -0.12 50.51 -8.10
N GLU A 374 -0.38 51.41 -9.03
CA GLU A 374 -1.69 51.64 -9.63
C GLU A 374 -2.02 50.54 -10.63
N THR A 375 -1.07 50.19 -11.49
CA THR A 375 -1.11 49.04 -12.40
C THR A 375 -1.39 47.76 -11.63
N LYS A 376 -0.82 47.61 -10.45
CA LYS A 376 -1.05 46.46 -9.58
C LYS A 376 -2.49 46.34 -9.09
N ASN A 377 -3.12 47.46 -8.68
CA ASN A 377 -4.51 47.44 -8.23
C ASN A 377 -5.46 47.16 -9.40
N GLN A 378 -5.21 47.73 -10.57
CA GLN A 378 -5.97 47.49 -11.80
C GLN A 378 -5.88 46.04 -12.23
N LEU A 379 -4.73 45.41 -12.04
CA LEU A 379 -4.53 44.00 -12.28
C LEU A 379 -5.37 43.14 -11.34
N PHE A 380 -5.51 43.54 -10.07
CA PHE A 380 -6.41 42.87 -9.11
C PHE A 380 -7.86 42.98 -9.56
N GLU A 381 -8.29 44.13 -10.01
CA GLU A 381 -9.65 44.33 -10.50
C GLU A 381 -9.92 43.52 -11.77
N PHE A 382 -8.91 43.40 -12.65
CA PHE A 382 -8.98 42.53 -13.81
C PHE A 382 -9.13 41.05 -13.39
N LEU A 383 -8.25 40.54 -12.52
CA LEU A 383 -8.30 39.15 -12.04
C LEU A 383 -9.61 38.87 -11.28
N ALA A 384 -10.12 39.83 -10.54
CA ALA A 384 -11.42 39.72 -9.89
C ALA A 384 -12.59 39.71 -10.89
N SER A 385 -12.52 40.47 -11.98
CA SER A 385 -13.52 40.47 -13.06
C SER A 385 -13.46 39.23 -13.93
N ALA A 386 -12.26 38.71 -14.21
CA ALA A 386 -12.02 37.44 -14.88
C ALA A 386 -12.41 36.21 -14.02
N SER A 387 -12.82 36.43 -12.78
CA SER A 387 -13.15 35.42 -11.78
C SER A 387 -14.35 34.53 -12.09
N GLN A 388 -15.10 34.77 -13.17
CA GLN A 388 -16.08 33.80 -13.69
C GLN A 388 -15.43 32.51 -14.22
N LEU A 389 -14.14 32.56 -14.57
CA LEU A 389 -13.34 31.41 -15.00
C LEU A 389 -12.56 30.75 -13.85
N VAL A 390 -12.38 31.51 -12.73
CA VAL A 390 -11.67 31.03 -11.54
C VAL A 390 -12.48 31.42 -10.32
N ARG A 391 -12.65 30.52 -9.35
CA ARG A 391 -13.29 30.87 -8.08
C ARG A 391 -12.50 32.01 -7.42
N ALA A 392 -13.08 33.19 -7.32
CA ALA A 392 -12.48 34.37 -6.69
C ALA A 392 -12.03 34.11 -5.25
N ASP A 393 -12.69 33.17 -4.56
CA ASP A 393 -12.37 32.72 -3.19
C ASP A 393 -11.04 31.91 -3.10
N GLN A 394 -10.40 31.59 -4.23
CA GLN A 394 -9.12 30.86 -4.28
C GLN A 394 -7.91 31.73 -4.61
N VAL A 395 -8.09 32.87 -5.28
CA VAL A 395 -6.99 33.78 -5.66
C VAL A 395 -6.39 34.46 -4.43
N GLU A 396 -7.22 35.07 -3.58
CA GLU A 396 -6.77 35.78 -2.39
C GLU A 396 -5.94 34.90 -1.43
N PRO A 397 -6.33 33.64 -1.13
CA PRO A 397 -5.51 32.76 -0.30
C PRO A 397 -4.11 32.48 -0.88
N LEU A 398 -3.98 32.32 -2.21
CA LEU A 398 -2.66 32.10 -2.83
C LEU A 398 -1.72 33.24 -2.54
N THR A 399 -2.20 34.49 -2.62
CA THR A 399 -1.36 35.67 -2.35
C THR A 399 -0.93 35.81 -0.89
N ARG A 400 -1.52 35.01 0.00
CA ARG A 400 -1.12 34.86 1.41
C ARG A 400 -0.27 33.61 1.65
N GLY A 401 0.08 32.86 0.60
CA GLY A 401 0.87 31.65 0.69
C GLY A 401 0.08 30.39 1.04
N CYS A 402 -1.26 30.39 0.83
CA CYS A 402 -2.13 29.24 1.10
C CYS A 402 -2.80 28.76 -0.19
N GLY A 403 -2.78 27.45 -0.44
CA GLY A 403 -3.42 26.83 -1.60
C GLY A 403 -4.36 25.69 -1.23
N VAL A 404 -5.26 25.34 -2.16
CA VAL A 404 -6.14 24.16 -2.06
C VAL A 404 -5.90 23.25 -3.25
N HIS A 405 -5.82 21.95 -2.99
CA HIS A 405 -5.61 20.94 -4.01
C HIS A 405 -6.51 19.70 -3.79
N HIS A 406 -7.58 19.57 -4.56
CA HIS A 406 -8.48 18.42 -4.52
C HIS A 406 -9.21 18.22 -5.87
N ALA A 407 -9.88 17.08 -6.03
CA ALA A 407 -10.53 16.70 -7.29
C ALA A 407 -11.69 17.64 -7.74
N GLY A 408 -12.15 18.55 -6.89
CA GLY A 408 -13.15 19.57 -7.25
C GLY A 408 -12.57 20.87 -7.80
N ILE A 409 -11.26 20.96 -7.94
CA ILE A 409 -10.52 22.10 -8.51
C ILE A 409 -10.20 21.81 -9.97
N LEU A 410 -10.24 22.85 -10.82
CA LEU A 410 -9.88 22.74 -12.23
C LEU A 410 -8.44 22.21 -12.39
N PRO A 411 -8.17 21.34 -13.37
CA PRO A 411 -6.83 20.78 -13.59
C PRO A 411 -5.73 21.84 -13.72
N LEU A 412 -5.95 22.86 -14.53
CA LEU A 412 -5.01 23.97 -14.70
C LEU A 412 -4.74 24.72 -13.39
N TRP A 413 -5.75 24.94 -12.56
CA TRP A 413 -5.56 25.59 -11.27
C TRP A 413 -4.77 24.74 -10.29
N LYS A 414 -4.94 23.41 -10.32
CA LYS A 414 -4.12 22.50 -9.53
C LYS A 414 -2.66 22.57 -9.94
N GLU A 415 -2.41 22.61 -11.25
CA GLU A 415 -1.08 22.76 -11.82
C GLU A 415 -0.40 24.05 -11.35
N LEU A 416 -1.10 25.18 -11.40
CA LEU A 416 -0.58 26.43 -10.86
C LEU A 416 -0.22 26.33 -9.37
N VAL A 417 -1.10 25.72 -8.55
CA VAL A 417 -0.82 25.52 -7.11
C VAL A 417 0.42 24.63 -6.92
N GLU A 418 0.60 23.60 -7.73
CA GLU A 418 1.77 22.72 -7.73
C GLU A 418 3.05 23.51 -8.05
N GLN A 419 3.07 24.28 -9.15
CA GLN A 419 4.21 25.11 -9.55
C GLN A 419 4.57 26.17 -8.51
N LEU A 420 3.57 26.85 -7.94
CA LEU A 420 3.78 27.83 -6.87
C LEU A 420 4.33 27.21 -5.59
N PHE A 421 3.90 25.98 -5.28
CA PHE A 421 4.39 25.25 -4.12
C PHE A 421 5.83 24.74 -4.32
N GLU A 422 6.14 24.21 -5.50
CA GLU A 422 7.51 23.80 -5.88
C GLU A 422 8.49 24.98 -5.86
N ALA A 423 8.05 26.14 -6.33
CA ALA A 423 8.81 27.40 -6.24
C ALA A 423 8.96 27.94 -4.79
N GLY A 424 8.32 27.26 -3.78
CA GLY A 424 8.38 27.68 -2.40
C GLY A 424 7.56 28.93 -2.06
N LEU A 425 6.73 29.41 -3.00
CA LEU A 425 5.88 30.60 -2.83
C LEU A 425 4.62 30.28 -2.00
N ILE A 426 4.01 29.12 -2.20
CA ILE A 426 2.94 28.61 -1.34
C ILE A 426 3.57 27.89 -0.14
N LYS A 427 3.13 28.30 1.08
CA LYS A 427 3.66 27.77 2.33
C LYS A 427 2.81 26.64 2.92
N VAL A 428 1.50 26.64 2.62
CA VAL A 428 0.57 25.59 3.07
C VAL A 428 -0.39 25.24 1.95
N VAL A 429 -0.48 23.93 1.65
CA VAL A 429 -1.47 23.39 0.71
C VAL A 429 -2.42 22.47 1.47
N PHE A 430 -3.72 22.80 1.42
CA PHE A 430 -4.79 21.94 1.93
C PHE A 430 -5.20 20.96 0.84
N ALA A 431 -5.04 19.67 1.10
CA ALA A 431 -5.25 18.65 0.09
C ALA A 431 -6.03 17.44 0.61
N THR A 432 -6.75 16.77 -0.30
CA THR A 432 -7.34 15.47 0.01
C THR A 432 -6.32 14.34 -0.14
N ALA A 433 -6.66 13.14 0.35
CA ALA A 433 -5.79 11.96 0.26
C ALA A 433 -5.35 11.63 -1.19
N THR A 434 -6.10 12.07 -2.21
CA THR A 434 -5.73 11.89 -3.61
C THR A 434 -4.42 12.57 -4.00
N LEU A 435 -3.99 13.62 -3.27
CA LEU A 435 -2.66 14.21 -3.45
C LEU A 435 -1.55 13.27 -2.98
N SER A 436 -1.82 12.41 -2.00
CA SER A 436 -0.83 11.43 -1.53
C SER A 436 -0.55 10.34 -2.55
N ALA A 437 -1.46 10.11 -3.48
CA ALA A 437 -1.45 9.04 -4.46
C ALA A 437 -0.82 9.46 -5.80
N GLY A 438 0.40 9.99 -5.80
CA GLY A 438 1.17 10.05 -7.04
C GLY A 438 1.65 11.43 -7.53
N ILE A 439 1.19 12.55 -6.98
CA ILE A 439 1.70 13.87 -7.38
C ILE A 439 3.03 14.13 -6.67
N ASN A 440 4.04 14.57 -7.42
CA ASN A 440 5.36 14.89 -6.88
C ASN A 440 5.37 16.28 -6.24
N MET A 441 4.74 16.41 -5.09
CA MET A 441 4.79 17.64 -4.26
C MET A 441 5.40 17.32 -2.90
N PRO A 442 6.71 17.23 -2.77
CA PRO A 442 7.32 17.02 -1.47
C PRO A 442 7.29 18.31 -0.65
N ALA A 443 6.92 18.19 0.63
CA ALA A 443 6.91 19.29 1.58
C ALA A 443 7.91 19.03 2.71
N ARG A 444 8.33 20.07 3.44
CA ARG A 444 9.09 19.86 4.68
C ARG A 444 8.25 19.15 5.73
N THR A 445 6.96 19.50 5.79
CA THR A 445 6.02 18.94 6.77
C THR A 445 4.77 18.38 6.09
N THR A 446 4.30 17.23 6.57
CA THR A 446 2.98 16.70 6.27
C THR A 446 2.12 16.70 7.53
N VAL A 447 0.97 17.35 7.49
CA VAL A 447 -0.02 17.37 8.58
C VAL A 447 -1.18 16.45 8.22
N ILE A 448 -1.53 15.52 9.10
CA ILE A 448 -2.64 14.57 8.92
C ILE A 448 -3.75 14.97 9.90
N SER A 449 -4.85 15.52 9.37
CA SER A 449 -5.93 16.13 10.17
C SER A 449 -6.75 15.14 10.99
N ALA A 450 -6.82 13.89 10.55
CA ALA A 450 -7.52 12.79 11.20
C ALA A 450 -6.87 11.46 10.83
N LEU A 451 -7.02 10.43 11.66
CA LEU A 451 -6.49 9.09 11.42
C LEU A 451 -7.55 8.14 10.84
N SER A 452 -8.77 8.62 10.67
CA SER A 452 -9.87 7.90 10.01
C SER A 452 -10.41 8.69 8.83
N LYS A 453 -10.95 7.96 7.86
CA LYS A 453 -11.62 8.50 6.67
C LYS A 453 -12.97 7.84 6.47
N ARG A 454 -13.87 8.54 5.78
CA ARG A 454 -15.14 7.98 5.35
C ARG A 454 -14.93 7.13 4.10
N THR A 455 -15.38 5.88 4.17
CA THR A 455 -15.43 4.93 3.05
C THR A 455 -16.89 4.61 2.74
N ASP A 456 -17.14 3.83 1.69
CA ASP A 456 -18.50 3.36 1.35
C ASP A 456 -19.10 2.49 2.46
N ASP A 457 -18.26 1.77 3.22
CA ASP A 457 -18.64 0.92 4.36
C ASP A 457 -18.75 1.70 5.69
N GLY A 458 -18.59 3.03 5.69
CA GLY A 458 -18.63 3.87 6.88
C GLY A 458 -17.30 4.57 7.20
N HIS A 459 -17.03 4.83 8.49
CA HIS A 459 -15.76 5.39 8.95
C HIS A 459 -14.76 4.26 9.25
N SER A 460 -13.62 4.28 8.58
CA SER A 460 -12.51 3.35 8.82
C SER A 460 -11.22 4.10 9.17
N MET A 461 -10.42 3.52 10.05
CA MET A 461 -9.08 4.00 10.35
C MET A 461 -8.18 3.86 9.11
N LEU A 462 -7.21 4.77 8.96
CA LEU A 462 -6.19 4.63 7.93
C LEU A 462 -5.43 3.32 8.14
N THR A 463 -5.06 2.69 7.04
CA THR A 463 -4.13 1.57 7.10
C THR A 463 -2.70 2.08 7.32
N PRO A 464 -1.79 1.29 7.90
CA PRO A 464 -0.37 1.63 8.01
C PRO A 464 0.23 2.06 6.68
N SER A 465 -0.07 1.37 5.59
CA SER A 465 0.42 1.70 4.24
C SER A 465 -0.07 3.07 3.77
N GLU A 466 -1.36 3.38 3.95
CA GLU A 466 -1.91 4.71 3.63
C GLU A 466 -1.26 5.81 4.47
N PHE A 467 -1.10 5.57 5.77
CA PHE A 467 -0.46 6.53 6.67
C PHE A 467 0.98 6.81 6.25
N VAL A 468 1.77 5.78 5.97
CA VAL A 468 3.17 5.91 5.52
C VAL A 468 3.26 6.60 4.15
N GLN A 469 2.32 6.33 3.25
CA GLN A 469 2.26 7.00 1.95
C GLN A 469 2.01 8.50 2.08
N ILE A 470 1.07 8.91 2.95
CA ILE A 470 0.80 10.31 3.27
C ILE A 470 2.02 10.93 3.97
N ALA A 471 2.54 10.28 5.01
CA ALA A 471 3.73 10.70 5.73
C ALA A 471 4.97 10.81 4.83
N GLY A 472 5.03 9.97 3.81
CA GLY A 472 6.10 9.93 2.84
C GLY A 472 6.28 11.20 2.01
N ARG A 473 5.32 12.11 2.02
CA ARG A 473 5.44 13.44 1.38
C ARG A 473 6.28 14.42 2.19
N ALA A 474 6.56 14.13 3.46
CA ALA A 474 7.41 14.96 4.30
C ALA A 474 8.90 14.75 4.00
N GLY A 475 9.66 15.83 3.94
CA GLY A 475 11.11 15.82 3.72
C GLY A 475 11.49 15.85 2.23
N ARG A 476 12.04 16.99 1.80
CA ARG A 476 12.50 17.21 0.42
C ARG A 476 13.96 16.76 0.28
N ARG A 477 14.21 15.81 -0.61
CA ARG A 477 15.58 15.33 -0.87
C ARG A 477 16.49 16.48 -1.32
N GLY A 478 17.68 16.58 -0.73
CA GLY A 478 18.65 17.63 -1.04
C GLY A 478 18.37 19.00 -0.40
N MET A 479 17.19 19.20 0.22
CA MET A 479 16.80 20.47 0.85
C MET A 479 16.60 20.36 2.36
N ASP A 480 16.00 19.27 2.83
CA ASP A 480 15.65 19.08 4.24
C ASP A 480 16.49 17.96 4.87
N ALA A 481 17.03 18.20 6.07
CA ALA A 481 17.73 17.18 6.84
C ALA A 481 16.75 16.17 7.48
N VAL A 482 15.51 16.61 7.75
CA VAL A 482 14.46 15.82 8.41
C VAL A 482 13.09 16.22 7.85
N GLY A 483 12.25 15.24 7.56
CA GLY A 483 10.84 15.45 7.26
C GLY A 483 9.98 15.38 8.52
N HIS A 484 9.03 16.28 8.66
CA HIS A 484 8.15 16.37 9.82
C HIS A 484 6.76 15.82 9.49
N VAL A 485 6.28 14.87 10.28
CA VAL A 485 4.92 14.33 10.16
C VAL A 485 4.13 14.73 11.41
N VAL A 486 3.08 15.49 11.23
CA VAL A 486 2.24 15.99 12.32
C VAL A 486 0.87 15.34 12.25
N THR A 487 0.52 14.58 13.27
CA THR A 487 -0.83 14.04 13.45
C THR A 487 -1.62 14.93 14.42
N VAL A 488 -2.88 15.18 14.10
CA VAL A 488 -3.71 16.11 14.84
C VAL A 488 -4.70 15.37 15.73
N GLN A 489 -4.84 15.81 16.97
CA GLN A 489 -5.82 15.28 17.90
C GLN A 489 -7.23 15.58 17.41
N THR A 490 -8.06 14.54 17.37
CA THR A 490 -9.49 14.64 17.09
C THR A 490 -10.32 14.21 18.34
N PRO A 491 -11.66 14.43 18.35
CA PRO A 491 -12.49 13.89 19.43
C PRO A 491 -12.50 12.37 19.54
N PHE A 492 -12.04 11.66 18.50
CA PHE A 492 -12.17 10.22 18.36
C PHE A 492 -10.81 9.50 18.36
N GLU A 493 -9.74 10.20 18.01
CA GLU A 493 -8.41 9.62 17.77
C GLU A 493 -7.36 10.42 18.53
N GLY A 494 -6.40 9.73 19.09
CA GLY A 494 -5.36 10.29 19.92
C GLY A 494 -3.94 9.83 19.56
N ALA A 495 -3.01 10.13 20.45
CA ALA A 495 -1.59 9.81 20.26
C ALA A 495 -1.30 8.31 20.19
N LYS A 496 -2.16 7.44 20.77
CA LYS A 496 -1.96 5.99 20.74
C LYS A 496 -2.18 5.43 19.33
N GLU A 497 -3.28 5.83 18.70
CA GLU A 497 -3.63 5.45 17.33
C GLU A 497 -2.58 5.99 16.35
N ALA A 498 -2.15 7.25 16.54
CA ALA A 498 -1.09 7.85 15.74
C ALA A 498 0.24 7.08 15.85
N ALA A 499 0.64 6.71 17.06
CA ALA A 499 1.86 5.95 17.28
C ALA A 499 1.79 4.53 16.72
N PHE A 500 0.63 3.88 16.84
CA PHE A 500 0.41 2.58 16.19
C PHE A 500 0.66 2.66 14.70
N LEU A 501 0.04 3.63 13.99
CA LEU A 501 0.22 3.79 12.54
C LEU A 501 1.66 4.17 12.16
N ALA A 502 2.34 4.97 13.00
CA ALA A 502 3.72 5.38 12.74
C ALA A 502 4.75 4.26 12.92
N THR A 503 4.43 3.20 13.68
CA THR A 503 5.33 2.09 13.98
C THR A 503 4.90 0.74 13.39
N ALA A 504 3.69 0.68 12.83
CA ALA A 504 3.19 -0.54 12.21
C ALA A 504 3.97 -0.88 10.93
N GLN A 505 4.10 -2.18 10.67
CA GLN A 505 4.66 -2.66 9.41
C GLN A 505 3.65 -2.48 8.27
N PRO A 506 4.12 -2.29 7.03
CA PRO A 506 3.25 -2.27 5.86
C PRO A 506 2.44 -3.56 5.72
N GLU A 507 1.19 -3.43 5.29
CA GLU A 507 0.38 -4.61 5.02
C GLU A 507 0.88 -5.37 3.80
N PRO A 508 0.66 -6.71 3.77
CA PRO A 508 0.87 -7.48 2.56
C PRO A 508 -0.10 -7.05 1.46
N LEU A 509 0.38 -7.00 0.23
CA LEU A 509 -0.48 -6.83 -0.94
C LEU A 509 -1.49 -7.96 -1.00
N GLN A 510 -2.73 -7.59 -1.21
CA GLN A 510 -3.83 -8.50 -1.46
C GLN A 510 -4.34 -8.24 -2.87
N SER A 511 -4.56 -9.32 -3.61
CA SER A 511 -5.19 -9.20 -4.91
C SER A 511 -6.66 -8.77 -4.75
N CYS A 512 -7.05 -7.79 -5.54
CA CYS A 512 -8.45 -7.40 -5.73
C CYS A 512 -8.99 -7.89 -7.08
N PHE A 513 -8.33 -8.86 -7.69
CA PHE A 513 -8.71 -9.42 -8.98
C PHE A 513 -10.09 -10.06 -8.90
N ALA A 514 -11.02 -9.49 -9.66
CA ALA A 514 -12.36 -10.00 -9.85
C ALA A 514 -12.70 -9.95 -11.34
N PRO A 515 -12.85 -11.11 -12.01
CA PRO A 515 -13.19 -11.13 -13.42
C PRO A 515 -14.53 -10.42 -13.67
N SER A 516 -14.53 -9.36 -14.45
CA SER A 516 -15.76 -8.69 -14.88
C SER A 516 -16.34 -9.35 -16.14
N TYR A 517 -17.65 -9.23 -16.35
CA TYR A 517 -18.29 -9.71 -17.58
C TYR A 517 -17.64 -9.13 -18.83
N GLY A 518 -17.33 -7.82 -18.83
CA GLY A 518 -16.67 -7.15 -19.95
C GLY A 518 -15.28 -7.71 -20.24
N MET A 519 -14.50 -8.00 -19.20
CA MET A 519 -13.19 -8.64 -19.32
C MET A 519 -13.31 -10.04 -19.96
N VAL A 520 -14.18 -10.88 -19.42
CA VAL A 520 -14.36 -12.25 -19.92
C VAL A 520 -14.85 -12.24 -21.39
N LEU A 521 -15.80 -11.37 -21.73
CA LEU A 521 -16.29 -11.23 -23.09
C LEU A 521 -15.21 -10.76 -24.08
N ASN A 522 -14.38 -9.79 -23.67
CA ASN A 522 -13.26 -9.32 -24.49
C ASN A 522 -12.21 -10.42 -24.71
N LEU A 523 -11.94 -11.23 -23.71
CA LEU A 523 -11.04 -12.37 -23.83
C LEU A 523 -11.62 -13.44 -24.78
N LEU A 524 -12.89 -13.80 -24.62
CA LEU A 524 -13.56 -14.79 -25.44
C LEU A 524 -13.73 -14.39 -26.92
N GLN A 525 -13.58 -13.09 -27.25
CA GLN A 525 -13.54 -12.66 -28.66
C GLN A 525 -12.27 -13.11 -29.40
N LYS A 526 -11.18 -13.35 -28.67
CA LYS A 526 -9.84 -13.63 -29.22
C LYS A 526 -9.25 -14.96 -28.77
N HIS A 527 -9.76 -15.52 -27.70
CA HIS A 527 -9.23 -16.70 -27.03
C HIS A 527 -10.32 -17.74 -26.84
N SER A 528 -9.92 -19.01 -26.82
CA SER A 528 -10.79 -20.12 -26.45
C SER A 528 -11.21 -20.00 -24.96
N LEU A 529 -12.26 -20.74 -24.59
CA LEU A 529 -12.70 -20.80 -23.20
C LEU A 529 -11.60 -21.35 -22.28
N GLU A 530 -10.84 -22.33 -22.77
CA GLU A 530 -9.75 -22.94 -22.00
C GLU A 530 -8.58 -21.98 -21.78
N GLU A 531 -8.17 -21.25 -22.82
CA GLU A 531 -7.14 -20.20 -22.70
C GLU A 531 -7.60 -19.07 -21.79
N THR A 532 -8.86 -18.65 -21.91
CA THR A 532 -9.44 -17.62 -21.03
C THR A 532 -9.42 -18.07 -19.58
N LYS A 533 -9.78 -19.32 -19.30
CA LYS A 533 -9.73 -19.90 -17.96
C LYS A 533 -8.31 -19.94 -17.40
N ASP A 534 -7.34 -20.42 -18.18
CA ASP A 534 -5.93 -20.47 -17.79
C ASP A 534 -5.39 -19.08 -17.46
N LEU A 535 -5.78 -18.06 -18.22
CA LEU A 535 -5.38 -16.68 -17.95
C LEU A 535 -5.94 -16.14 -16.63
N LEU A 536 -7.21 -16.43 -16.32
CA LEU A 536 -7.84 -16.04 -15.07
C LEU A 536 -7.19 -16.76 -13.86
N GLU A 537 -6.79 -18.02 -14.05
CA GLU A 537 -6.07 -18.80 -13.03
C GLU A 537 -4.65 -18.32 -12.76
N ARG A 538 -4.10 -17.41 -13.57
CA ARG A 538 -2.79 -16.76 -13.38
C ARG A 538 -2.83 -15.53 -12.49
N SER A 539 -3.98 -15.16 -11.95
CA SER A 539 -4.11 -14.00 -11.05
C SER A 539 -3.24 -14.13 -9.79
N PHE A 540 -2.87 -12.99 -9.21
CA PHE A 540 -2.13 -12.95 -7.97
C PHE A 540 -2.95 -13.55 -6.81
N ALA A 541 -4.30 -13.40 -6.85
CA ALA A 541 -5.20 -14.07 -5.91
C ALA A 541 -5.04 -15.58 -5.91
N GLU A 542 -5.07 -16.19 -7.11
CA GLU A 542 -4.92 -17.65 -7.25
C GLU A 542 -3.51 -18.10 -6.84
N TYR A 543 -2.47 -17.32 -7.20
CA TYR A 543 -1.11 -17.62 -6.77
C TYR A 543 -0.99 -17.63 -5.23
N LEU A 544 -1.51 -16.63 -4.53
CA LEU A 544 -1.52 -16.57 -3.07
C LEU A 544 -2.34 -17.71 -2.45
N ALA A 545 -3.47 -18.06 -3.06
CA ALA A 545 -4.29 -19.20 -2.64
C ALA A 545 -3.51 -20.52 -2.77
N ARG A 546 -2.80 -20.72 -3.89
CA ARG A 546 -1.93 -21.90 -4.10
C ARG A 546 -0.82 -22.01 -3.06
N LEU A 547 -0.19 -20.89 -2.69
CA LEU A 547 0.81 -20.88 -1.63
C LEU A 547 0.24 -21.30 -0.28
N LYS A 548 -0.92 -20.77 0.08
CA LYS A 548 -1.60 -21.11 1.34
C LYS A 548 -2.05 -22.57 1.41
N LEU A 549 -2.53 -23.11 0.29
CA LEU A 549 -3.00 -24.49 0.18
C LEU A 549 -1.88 -25.49 -0.12
N SER A 550 -0.65 -25.04 -0.30
CA SER A 550 0.49 -25.92 -0.60
C SER A 550 0.74 -26.98 0.47
N PRO A 551 0.69 -26.68 1.79
CA PRO A 551 0.86 -27.69 2.83
C PRO A 551 -0.24 -28.79 2.79
N GLU A 552 -1.50 -28.39 2.60
CA GLU A 552 -2.62 -29.32 2.51
C GLU A 552 -2.53 -30.20 1.26
N ARG A 553 -2.14 -29.63 0.12
CA ARG A 553 -1.91 -30.40 -1.12
C ARG A 553 -0.78 -31.42 -0.96
N GLN A 554 0.31 -31.06 -0.29
CA GLN A 554 1.39 -32.00 0.02
C GLN A 554 0.89 -33.14 0.94
N GLN A 555 0.09 -32.82 1.95
CA GLN A 555 -0.53 -33.83 2.80
C GLN A 555 -1.48 -34.75 2.02
N ILE A 556 -2.33 -34.19 1.15
CA ILE A 556 -3.22 -34.99 0.29
C ILE A 556 -2.41 -35.93 -0.59
N THR A 557 -1.33 -35.44 -1.21
CA THR A 557 -0.45 -36.25 -2.07
C THR A 557 0.22 -37.37 -1.27
N ALA A 558 0.73 -37.05 -0.07
CA ALA A 558 1.33 -38.04 0.83
C ALA A 558 0.30 -39.12 1.27
N LEU A 559 -0.89 -38.68 1.68
CA LEU A 559 -1.96 -39.58 2.05
C LEU A 559 -2.49 -40.46 0.89
N THR A 560 -2.54 -39.88 -0.32
CA THR A 560 -2.93 -40.64 -1.51
C THR A 560 -1.87 -41.69 -1.88
N THR A 561 -0.59 -41.36 -1.70
CA THR A 561 0.51 -42.31 -1.93
C THR A 561 0.46 -43.44 -0.85
N GLU A 562 0.21 -43.09 0.41
CA GLU A 562 0.08 -44.03 1.48
C GLU A 562 -1.17 -44.94 1.28
N LEU A 563 -2.30 -44.37 0.85
CA LEU A 563 -3.49 -45.13 0.48
C LEU A 563 -3.20 -46.13 -0.64
N ALA A 564 -2.53 -45.71 -1.71
CA ALA A 564 -2.17 -46.60 -2.82
C ALA A 564 -1.24 -47.72 -2.37
N LYS A 565 -0.34 -47.47 -1.39
CA LYS A 565 0.53 -48.48 -0.82
C LYS A 565 -0.30 -49.47 0.04
N LEU A 566 -1.20 -48.96 0.87
CA LEU A 566 -2.09 -49.78 1.67
C LEU A 566 -3.05 -50.63 0.82
N ASP A 567 -3.57 -50.06 -0.28
CA ASP A 567 -4.39 -50.78 -1.26
C ASP A 567 -3.62 -51.94 -1.91
N MET A 568 -2.32 -51.75 -2.20
CA MET A 568 -1.45 -52.83 -2.69
C MET A 568 -1.20 -53.89 -1.62
N GLU A 569 -1.00 -53.52 -0.37
CA GLU A 569 -0.83 -54.44 0.76
C GLU A 569 -2.10 -55.23 1.05
N LEU A 570 -3.26 -54.63 0.81
CA LEU A 570 -4.59 -55.24 0.96
C LEU A 570 -5.05 -55.98 -0.31
N ALA A 571 -4.28 -55.96 -1.37
CA ALA A 571 -4.59 -56.67 -2.62
C ALA A 571 -4.70 -58.19 -2.35
N GLY A 572 -5.90 -58.70 -2.29
CA GLY A 572 -6.22 -60.09 -1.96
C GLY A 572 -7.08 -60.27 -0.70
N ILE A 573 -7.35 -59.22 0.03
CA ILE A 573 -8.30 -59.22 1.14
C ILE A 573 -9.61 -58.61 0.65
N GLU A 574 -10.68 -59.43 0.65
CA GLU A 574 -12.00 -58.94 0.26
C GLU A 574 -12.52 -57.90 1.29
N ARG A 575 -13.05 -56.78 0.81
CA ARG A 575 -13.59 -55.71 1.66
C ARG A 575 -14.68 -56.24 2.65
N GLU A 576 -15.43 -57.24 2.25
CA GLU A 576 -16.44 -57.89 3.10
C GLU A 576 -15.81 -58.60 4.30
N GLN A 577 -14.63 -59.16 4.13
CA GLN A 577 -13.91 -59.84 5.24
C GLN A 577 -13.39 -58.81 6.24
N VAL A 578 -12.87 -57.67 5.79
CA VAL A 578 -12.43 -56.59 6.67
C VAL A 578 -13.60 -56.01 7.44
N PHE A 579 -14.71 -55.72 6.74
CA PHE A 579 -15.92 -55.22 7.37
C PHE A 579 -16.50 -56.20 8.42
N SER A 580 -16.50 -57.50 8.10
CA SER A 580 -16.90 -58.55 9.02
C SER A 580 -15.98 -58.62 10.23
N TYR A 581 -14.68 -58.49 10.04
CA TYR A 581 -13.71 -58.44 11.12
C TYR A 581 -13.90 -57.22 12.04
N GLU A 582 -14.11 -56.03 11.48
CA GLU A 582 -14.37 -54.83 12.28
C GLU A 582 -15.65 -54.96 13.10
N LYS A 583 -16.69 -55.47 12.50
CA LYS A 583 -17.98 -55.73 13.18
C LYS A 583 -17.83 -56.73 14.33
N LEU A 584 -17.07 -57.81 14.12
CA LEU A 584 -16.74 -58.77 15.16
C LEU A 584 -15.91 -58.16 16.28
N ARG A 585 -14.93 -57.33 15.94
CA ARG A 585 -14.06 -56.63 16.90
C ARG A 585 -14.85 -55.61 17.75
N GLU A 586 -15.76 -54.86 17.17
CA GLU A 586 -16.67 -53.97 17.92
C GLU A 586 -17.57 -54.76 18.87
N ARG A 587 -18.14 -55.86 18.38
CA ARG A 587 -18.98 -56.74 19.19
C ARG A 587 -18.21 -57.31 20.37
N LEU A 588 -16.98 -57.72 20.14
CA LEU A 588 -16.12 -58.27 21.19
C LEU A 588 -15.78 -57.21 22.26
N ARG A 589 -15.52 -55.97 21.85
CA ARG A 589 -15.32 -54.83 22.78
C ARG A 589 -16.57 -54.54 23.60
N GLU A 590 -17.74 -54.64 23.00
CA GLU A 590 -18.99 -54.39 23.69
C GLU A 590 -19.34 -55.51 24.66
N GLU A 591 -19.08 -56.80 24.29
CA GLU A 591 -19.20 -57.98 25.19
C GLU A 591 -18.21 -57.87 26.37
N GLU A 592 -16.97 -57.50 26.16
CA GLU A 592 -15.99 -57.21 27.23
C GLU A 592 -16.44 -56.10 28.18
N ARG A 593 -17.07 -55.07 27.67
CA ARG A 593 -17.63 -53.98 28.47
C ARG A 593 -18.83 -54.48 29.32
N LEU A 594 -19.72 -55.16 28.67
CA LEU A 594 -20.87 -55.74 29.35
C LEU A 594 -20.45 -56.78 30.44
N TYR A 595 -19.45 -57.62 30.13
CA TYR A 595 -18.88 -58.50 31.08
C TYR A 595 -18.30 -57.79 32.32
N LYS A 596 -17.56 -56.72 32.13
CA LYS A 596 -17.05 -55.91 33.24
C LYS A 596 -18.14 -55.25 34.07
N ILE A 597 -19.24 -54.81 33.44
CA ILE A 597 -20.38 -54.22 34.12
C ILE A 597 -21.11 -55.35 34.96
N LEU A 598 -21.37 -56.49 34.36
CA LEU A 598 -22.04 -57.65 35.07
C LEU A 598 -21.16 -58.16 36.19
N ALA A 599 -19.86 -58.26 36.00
CA ALA A 599 -18.93 -58.67 37.05
C ALA A 599 -18.94 -57.68 38.23
N SER A 600 -18.96 -56.36 37.93
CA SER A 600 -19.05 -55.35 38.99
C SER A 600 -20.37 -55.36 39.72
N GLN A 601 -21.48 -55.59 39.02
CA GLN A 601 -22.82 -55.75 39.62
C GLN A 601 -22.93 -57.02 40.52
N SER A 602 -22.38 -58.12 40.00
CA SER A 602 -22.32 -59.37 40.78
C SER A 602 -21.48 -59.21 42.06
N GLU A 603 -20.33 -58.49 41.95
CA GLU A 603 -19.56 -58.20 43.16
C GLU A 603 -20.31 -57.27 44.13
N ALA A 604 -21.02 -56.28 43.62
CA ALA A 604 -21.83 -55.35 44.43
C ALA A 604 -22.97 -56.14 45.18
N GLN A 605 -23.67 -56.97 44.41
CA GLN A 605 -24.69 -57.81 45.02
C GLN A 605 -24.13 -58.75 46.12
N LYS A 606 -23.03 -59.44 45.86
CA LYS A 606 -22.35 -60.27 46.85
C LYS A 606 -21.91 -59.43 48.07
N ARG A 607 -21.43 -58.25 47.90
CA ARG A 607 -21.10 -57.35 49.02
C ARG A 607 -22.34 -56.96 49.81
N GLN A 608 -23.45 -56.70 49.14
CA GLN A 608 -24.72 -56.39 49.80
C GLN A 608 -25.30 -57.59 50.60
N GLU A 609 -25.26 -58.78 50.01
CA GLU A 609 -25.63 -59.99 50.70
C GLU A 609 -24.73 -60.28 51.93
N ILE A 610 -23.44 -60.12 51.78
CA ILE A 610 -22.50 -60.26 52.90
C ILE A 610 -22.83 -59.26 54.01
N HIS A 611 -23.08 -57.99 53.63
CA HIS A 611 -23.46 -56.96 54.62
C HIS A 611 -24.73 -57.23 55.35
N LEU A 612 -25.72 -57.85 54.73
CA LEU A 612 -26.97 -58.26 55.36
C LEU A 612 -26.82 -59.47 56.28
N LYS A 613 -25.90 -60.38 55.94
CA LYS A 613 -25.67 -61.62 56.72
C LYS A 613 -24.69 -61.43 57.89
N LEU A 614 -23.74 -60.49 57.75
CA LEU A 614 -22.68 -60.23 58.72
C LEU A 614 -23.15 -59.91 60.14
N PRO A 615 -24.23 -59.16 60.39
CA PRO A 615 -24.69 -58.87 61.75
C PRO A 615 -25.21 -60.12 62.55
N ASN A 616 -25.60 -61.14 61.81
CA ASN A 616 -26.28 -62.29 62.40
C ASN A 616 -25.48 -63.64 62.40
N ILE A 617 -24.18 -63.50 62.10
CA ILE A 617 -23.28 -64.68 62.06
C ILE A 617 -22.97 -65.15 63.49
N PRO A 618 -23.25 -66.45 63.85
CA PRO A 618 -22.93 -66.99 65.17
C PRO A 618 -21.41 -67.21 65.31
N VAL A 619 -20.90 -67.03 66.53
CA VAL A 619 -19.51 -67.37 66.88
C VAL A 619 -19.27 -68.85 66.56
N GLY A 620 -18.10 -69.16 65.98
CA GLY A 620 -17.75 -70.48 65.49
C GLY A 620 -18.03 -70.70 63.99
N THR A 621 -18.67 -69.77 63.29
CA THR A 621 -18.90 -69.90 61.85
C THR A 621 -17.59 -69.82 61.09
N ILE A 622 -17.38 -70.70 60.10
CA ILE A 622 -16.22 -70.66 59.19
C ILE A 622 -16.49 -69.68 58.09
N LEU A 623 -15.66 -68.67 57.99
CA LEU A 623 -15.66 -67.61 56.95
C LEU A 623 -14.44 -67.75 56.03
N HIS A 624 -14.62 -67.47 54.76
CA HIS A 624 -13.50 -67.43 53.83
C HIS A 624 -13.11 -65.92 53.62
N LEU A 625 -11.98 -65.53 54.22
CA LEU A 625 -11.52 -64.16 54.19
C LEU A 625 -10.77 -63.82 52.88
N LYS A 626 -11.21 -62.76 52.17
CA LYS A 626 -10.61 -62.28 50.96
C LYS A 626 -10.56 -60.72 50.99
N GLY A 627 -9.43 -60.12 50.69
CA GLY A 627 -9.37 -58.67 50.65
C GLY A 627 -7.96 -58.14 50.42
N LYS A 628 -7.83 -56.80 50.14
CA LYS A 628 -6.53 -56.13 49.83
C LYS A 628 -5.51 -56.30 50.95
N HIS A 629 -5.90 -56.53 52.17
CA HIS A 629 -5.02 -56.63 53.32
C HIS A 629 -4.67 -58.10 53.71
N ILE A 630 -5.27 -59.08 53.01
CA ILE A 630 -4.96 -60.49 53.20
C ILE A 630 -3.98 -60.90 52.09
N LYS A 631 -2.69 -60.97 52.45
CA LYS A 631 -1.59 -61.24 51.49
C LYS A 631 -1.45 -62.72 51.12
N VAL A 632 -2.56 -63.35 50.77
CA VAL A 632 -2.55 -64.74 50.31
C VAL A 632 -3.36 -64.91 49.04
N PRO A 633 -2.92 -65.71 48.07
CA PRO A 633 -3.55 -65.81 46.76
C PRO A 633 -4.91 -66.51 46.77
N VAL A 634 -5.26 -67.18 47.83
CA VAL A 634 -6.51 -67.97 48.01
C VAL A 634 -7.28 -67.49 49.26
N PRO A 635 -8.62 -67.41 49.25
CA PRO A 635 -9.40 -67.05 50.43
C PRO A 635 -9.01 -67.93 51.62
N VAL A 636 -8.64 -67.28 52.74
CA VAL A 636 -8.23 -68.01 53.96
C VAL A 636 -9.46 -68.43 54.72
N PRO A 637 -9.66 -69.75 54.99
CA PRO A 637 -10.68 -70.16 55.89
C PRO A 637 -10.35 -69.69 57.33
N ALA A 638 -11.31 -69.05 57.98
CA ALA A 638 -11.11 -68.45 59.29
C ALA A 638 -12.37 -68.65 60.12
N ILE A 639 -12.22 -68.99 61.41
CA ILE A 639 -13.34 -69.12 62.34
C ILE A 639 -13.63 -67.75 62.95
N PHE A 640 -14.87 -67.30 62.86
CA PHE A 640 -15.34 -66.12 63.54
C PHE A 640 -15.37 -66.33 65.03
N VAL A 641 -14.64 -65.46 65.75
CA VAL A 641 -14.45 -65.63 67.22
C VAL A 641 -15.19 -64.52 67.98
N ASN A 642 -15.14 -63.29 67.60
CA ASN A 642 -15.78 -62.19 68.31
C ASN A 642 -15.97 -60.95 67.41
N THR A 643 -16.79 -60.00 67.88
CA THR A 643 -16.96 -58.69 67.25
C THR A 643 -16.43 -57.62 68.16
N LEU A 644 -15.53 -56.82 67.64
CA LEU A 644 -15.09 -55.58 68.28
C LEU A 644 -15.89 -54.39 67.78
N HIS A 645 -16.22 -53.46 68.66
CA HIS A 645 -16.90 -52.22 68.31
C HIS A 645 -15.83 -51.11 68.30
N GLY A 646 -15.53 -50.62 67.16
CA GLY A 646 -14.61 -49.47 66.97
C GLY A 646 -15.31 -48.14 67.13
N ALA A 647 -14.56 -47.09 67.18
CA ALA A 647 -15.06 -45.70 67.18
C ALA A 647 -15.92 -45.45 65.93
N GLY A 648 -17.19 -45.02 66.15
CA GLY A 648 -18.12 -44.73 65.03
C GLY A 648 -19.09 -45.88 64.69
N GLN A 649 -19.38 -46.83 65.60
CA GLN A 649 -20.29 -47.99 65.42
C GLN A 649 -19.87 -48.94 64.31
N VAL A 650 -18.64 -48.94 63.87
CA VAL A 650 -18.15 -49.93 62.89
C VAL A 650 -17.88 -51.22 63.62
N ARG A 651 -18.61 -52.25 63.25
CA ARG A 651 -18.41 -53.65 63.77
C ARG A 651 -17.23 -54.24 62.99
N THR A 652 -16.18 -54.61 63.71
CA THR A 652 -15.03 -55.34 63.17
C THR A 652 -15.12 -56.80 63.64
N LEU A 653 -15.16 -57.71 62.69
CA LEU A 653 -15.13 -59.11 62.97
C LEU A 653 -13.72 -59.55 63.32
N VAL A 654 -13.54 -60.28 64.38
CA VAL A 654 -12.27 -60.88 64.74
C VAL A 654 -12.33 -62.36 64.36
N CYS A 655 -11.46 -62.78 63.50
CA CYS A 655 -11.42 -64.15 62.98
C CYS A 655 -10.05 -64.76 63.17
N LEU A 656 -10.01 -66.05 63.49
CA LEU A 656 -8.79 -66.84 63.54
C LEU A 656 -8.65 -67.64 62.24
N GLY A 657 -7.64 -67.32 61.43
CA GLY A 657 -7.42 -68.06 60.17
C GLY A 657 -6.82 -69.44 60.36
N SER A 658 -6.99 -70.31 59.37
CA SER A 658 -6.36 -71.63 59.31
C SER A 658 -4.83 -71.58 59.28
N ASP A 659 -4.26 -70.39 59.04
CA ASP A 659 -2.84 -70.07 59.10
C ASP A 659 -2.38 -69.60 60.50
N ASN A 660 -3.21 -69.78 61.53
CA ASN A 660 -2.98 -69.33 62.88
C ASN A 660 -2.79 -67.80 63.05
N ARG A 661 -3.30 -66.98 62.16
CA ARG A 661 -3.26 -65.53 62.26
C ARG A 661 -4.64 -64.99 62.59
N TRP A 662 -4.61 -63.89 63.35
CA TRP A 662 -5.82 -63.11 63.66
C TRP A 662 -6.06 -62.10 62.51
N TYR A 663 -7.25 -62.02 62.10
CA TYR A 663 -7.72 -61.09 61.06
C TYR A 663 -8.85 -60.23 61.56
#